data_810b810ff3ed43f66f8799ac6e4eb93e
#
_entry.id   810b810ff3ed43f66f8799ac6e4eb93e
#
_cell.length_a   1.000
_cell.length_b   1.000
_cell.length_c   1.000
_cell.angle_alpha   90.00
_cell.angle_beta   90.00
_cell.angle_gamma   90.00
#
_symmetry.space_group_name_H-M   'P 1'
#
loop_
_entity.id
_entity.type
_entity.pdbx_description
1 polymer ?
#
loop_
_entity_poly.entity_id
_entity_poly.type
_entity_poly.pdbx_seq_one_letter_code
_entity_poly.pdbx_strand_id
1 'polypeptide(L)'
;MSRFSADSRLSPAQASLTLNESAIRFRHATAILCGALLTPSVLADEHAGHSEELSPTVITAIAPSSPLTIVTNPKDPRQPVPASDGSDYLKTIPGFAQVRNGGTNGDPVLRGMFGSRLNILTNGGMMLGACPGRMDAPTSYISPETYDKLTVIKGPQTVLWGPGASAGTILFDREPESFGELGTRVNASVLAGSNGRFDKLVDAAAGGPLGYVRVIGNTAHADDYKDGNNDIVASRYDKWNGDVALGWTPDADTLLELTAGKGDGEARYAGRGMDGSQFKRESLGLRFEKSNLSDVFEKLEAQVYYNYADHVMDNYTLRTPSGTGMMAGPMASNVDRRTLGARIKGTWRWADVQLISGIDAQTNEHRQRSGMGIDTYNDGPYKKDADFHNYGVFSELTWYAADRDRLISGARLDRASAKDFRQTLGSGMMTRPNPTADHTRADTLPSGFTRYEHDLADSPTTLYAGLGHTQRFPDYWELFSPNSGPTGSLNAFDSIKPEKTTQLDFGLQYKTEDLEAWASAYVGQVRDYILFNYTTTTSQAENIDARIMGGELGAAYNLTNHWKADATLAYAWGKNSSDGNALPQMPPLDARFGLTYSEENWSAGALWRVVAGQNRIDQNKGNVVGKDFDKTPGFAVFSLNGAYRINDNWKVSTGVDNLFGKAYAEHLNLAGNAGFGYPANDPQAIKEPGRTLWTKVDMSF
;
A
#
# COMPACT_ATOMS: atom_id res chain seq x y z
N MET A 1 -48.52 -66.51 17.09
CA MET A 1 -49.76 -65.80 16.78
C MET A 1 -49.44 -64.47 16.26
N SER A 2 -49.47 -64.36 14.95
CA SER A 2 -50.43 -63.66 14.06
C SER A 2 -50.47 -62.15 14.32
N ARG A 3 -50.33 -61.29 13.40
CA ARG A 3 -50.56 -61.16 11.98
C ARG A 3 -50.04 -59.78 11.54
N PHE A 4 -49.44 -59.72 10.39
CA PHE A 4 -49.61 -58.78 9.25
C PHE A 4 -50.37 -57.45 9.47
N SER A 5 -49.79 -56.31 9.02
CA SER A 5 -50.31 -55.62 7.82
C SER A 5 -49.42 -54.47 7.43
N ALA A 6 -49.14 -54.37 6.13
CA ALA A 6 -48.48 -53.25 5.43
C ALA A 6 -49.44 -52.07 5.35
N ASP A 7 -48.90 -50.86 5.33
CA ASP A 7 -49.33 -49.89 4.31
C ASP A 7 -48.30 -48.80 4.04
N SER A 8 -48.12 -48.52 2.76
CA SER A 8 -47.29 -47.58 2.09
C SER A 8 -47.75 -46.13 2.26
N ARG A 9 -46.84 -45.18 2.50
CA ARG A 9 -46.99 -43.85 1.95
C ARG A 9 -45.61 -43.23 1.71
N LEU A 10 -45.34 -42.94 0.44
CA LEU A 10 -44.29 -42.12 -0.08
C LEU A 10 -44.41 -40.68 0.44
N SER A 11 -43.31 -40.08 0.85
CA SER A 11 -43.13 -38.63 1.03
C SER A 11 -41.86 -38.19 0.35
N PRO A 12 -41.82 -37.02 -0.28
CA PRO A 12 -40.83 -36.66 -1.30
C PRO A 12 -39.48 -36.24 -0.70
N ALA A 13 -38.44 -36.73 -1.33
CA ALA A 13 -37.07 -36.32 -1.07
C ALA A 13 -36.86 -34.83 -1.42
N GLN A 14 -36.56 -34.04 -0.43
CA GLN A 14 -35.91 -32.76 -0.64
C GLN A 14 -34.42 -33.00 -0.95
N ALA A 15 -34.06 -32.87 -2.21
CA ALA A 15 -32.67 -32.82 -2.63
C ALA A 15 -32.08 -31.45 -2.25
N SER A 16 -31.38 -31.41 -1.13
CA SER A 16 -30.46 -30.29 -0.85
C SER A 16 -29.21 -30.43 -1.74
N LEU A 17 -29.13 -29.61 -2.74
CA LEU A 17 -27.88 -29.40 -3.49
C LEU A 17 -26.89 -28.69 -2.58
N THR A 18 -26.02 -29.41 -1.93
CA THR A 18 -24.79 -28.92 -1.36
C THR A 18 -23.82 -28.74 -2.52
N LEU A 19 -23.64 -27.50 -2.94
CA LEU A 19 -22.52 -27.10 -3.81
C LEU A 19 -21.21 -27.27 -3.03
N ASN A 20 -20.50 -28.30 -3.37
CA ASN A 20 -19.15 -28.58 -2.91
C ASN A 20 -18.22 -27.59 -3.60
N GLU A 21 -17.81 -26.51 -2.92
CA GLU A 21 -16.77 -25.58 -3.38
C GLU A 21 -15.38 -26.21 -3.16
N SER A 22 -15.07 -27.20 -3.97
CA SER A 22 -13.73 -27.77 -4.02
C SER A 22 -13.12 -27.50 -5.38
N ALA A 23 -12.08 -26.65 -5.35
CA ALA A 23 -10.99 -26.59 -6.34
C ALA A 23 -11.40 -26.66 -7.81
N ILE A 24 -11.98 -25.61 -8.35
CA ILE A 24 -11.92 -25.37 -9.80
C ILE A 24 -10.58 -24.71 -10.10
N ARG A 25 -9.59 -25.53 -10.44
CA ARG A 25 -8.37 -25.08 -11.11
C ARG A 25 -8.80 -24.48 -12.45
N PHE A 26 -8.68 -23.16 -12.57
CA PHE A 26 -8.87 -22.44 -13.84
C PHE A 26 -7.80 -22.87 -14.86
N ARG A 27 -8.05 -23.94 -15.56
CA ARG A 27 -7.25 -24.40 -16.69
C ARG A 27 -8.05 -24.36 -18.00
N HIS A 28 -8.96 -23.47 -18.28
CA HIS A 28 -9.61 -23.31 -19.60
C HIS A 28 -10.54 -22.08 -19.61
N ALA A 29 -9.99 -20.88 -19.60
CA ALA A 29 -10.73 -19.66 -19.94
C ALA A 29 -9.97 -18.79 -20.97
N THR A 30 -9.16 -19.43 -21.83
CA THR A 30 -8.33 -18.71 -22.83
C THR A 30 -8.96 -18.71 -24.23
N ALA A 31 -10.19 -19.15 -24.39
CA ALA A 31 -10.76 -19.37 -25.74
C ALA A 31 -11.97 -18.52 -26.10
N ILE A 32 -12.47 -17.61 -25.29
CA ILE A 32 -13.73 -16.88 -25.62
C ILE A 32 -13.54 -15.36 -25.81
N LEU A 33 -12.39 -14.77 -25.54
CA LEU A 33 -12.18 -13.32 -25.72
C LEU A 33 -11.48 -12.92 -27.03
N CYS A 34 -11.04 -13.85 -27.87
CA CYS A 34 -10.42 -13.55 -29.17
C CYS A 34 -11.41 -13.51 -30.37
N GLY A 35 -12.70 -13.68 -30.13
CA GLY A 35 -13.70 -13.77 -31.21
C GLY A 35 -14.49 -12.52 -31.55
N ALA A 36 -14.27 -11.40 -30.87
CA ALA A 36 -15.11 -10.19 -30.98
C ALA A 36 -14.37 -8.95 -31.53
N LEU A 37 -13.18 -9.08 -32.08
CA LEU A 37 -12.39 -7.96 -32.63
C LEU A 37 -12.29 -7.94 -34.16
N LEU A 38 -13.38 -8.23 -34.85
CA LEU A 38 -13.44 -7.99 -36.29
C LEU A 38 -14.81 -7.42 -36.67
N THR A 39 -14.94 -6.09 -36.64
CA THR A 39 -15.84 -5.27 -37.48
C THR A 39 -15.65 -3.77 -37.17
N PRO A 40 -16.15 -2.85 -38.00
CA PRO A 40 -15.38 -2.20 -39.04
C PRO A 40 -14.98 -0.79 -38.67
N SER A 41 -13.99 -0.27 -39.37
CA SER A 41 -13.59 1.14 -39.35
C SER A 41 -14.80 2.09 -39.52
N VAL A 42 -15.18 2.69 -38.40
CA VAL A 42 -15.93 3.95 -38.40
C VAL A 42 -14.92 5.08 -38.26
N LEU A 43 -14.96 6.00 -39.21
CA LEU A 43 -14.15 7.21 -39.25
C LEU A 43 -14.24 7.92 -37.88
N ALA A 44 -13.09 8.02 -37.23
CA ALA A 44 -12.95 8.82 -36.06
C ALA A 44 -13.00 10.29 -36.45
N ASP A 45 -14.05 10.96 -36.06
CA ASP A 45 -14.11 12.40 -36.04
C ASP A 45 -13.42 12.92 -34.76
N GLU A 46 -12.58 13.95 -34.90
CA GLU A 46 -11.77 14.52 -33.80
C GLU A 46 -12.67 15.18 -32.75
N HIS A 47 -13.08 14.45 -31.72
CA HIS A 47 -13.56 15.03 -30.48
C HIS A 47 -13.07 14.23 -29.26
N ALA A 48 -12.27 14.92 -28.50
CA ALA A 48 -11.56 14.59 -27.29
C ALA A 48 -12.25 13.66 -26.29
N GLY A 49 -12.15 12.35 -26.48
CA GLY A 49 -12.00 11.42 -25.40
C GLY A 49 -10.52 11.39 -25.03
N HIS A 50 -10.16 11.58 -23.78
CA HIS A 50 -8.76 11.47 -23.35
C HIS A 50 -8.24 10.06 -23.64
N SER A 51 -7.75 9.81 -24.85
CA SER A 51 -6.82 8.73 -25.10
C SER A 51 -5.54 9.09 -24.36
N GLU A 52 -5.19 8.34 -23.33
CA GLU A 52 -3.95 8.51 -22.60
C GLU A 52 -2.80 8.30 -23.61
N GLU A 53 -2.10 9.38 -23.94
CA GLU A 53 -1.00 9.32 -24.90
C GLU A 53 0.10 8.41 -24.34
N LEU A 54 0.39 7.30 -25.03
CA LEU A 54 1.35 6.30 -24.60
C LEU A 54 2.78 6.88 -24.71
N SER A 55 3.25 7.59 -23.69
CA SER A 55 4.62 8.11 -23.65
C SER A 55 5.64 6.98 -23.84
N PRO A 56 6.64 7.14 -24.73
CA PRO A 56 7.66 6.13 -24.93
C PRO A 56 8.70 6.06 -23.80
N THR A 57 8.51 6.74 -22.68
CA THR A 57 9.52 6.84 -21.61
C THR A 57 9.22 5.88 -20.46
N VAL A 58 10.26 5.22 -19.95
CA VAL A 58 10.22 4.46 -18.67
C VAL A 58 10.70 5.39 -17.56
N ILE A 59 9.89 5.52 -16.48
CA ILE A 59 10.19 6.45 -15.39
C ILE A 59 11.25 5.83 -14.45
N THR A 60 12.32 6.59 -14.19
CA THR A 60 13.41 6.23 -13.26
C THR A 60 13.41 7.07 -11.98
N ALA A 61 12.89 8.30 -12.01
CA ALA A 61 12.75 9.18 -10.86
C ALA A 61 11.42 9.92 -10.88
N ILE A 62 10.92 10.29 -9.70
CA ILE A 62 9.69 11.06 -9.53
C ILE A 62 9.99 12.29 -8.70
N ALA A 63 9.67 13.46 -9.28
CA ALA A 63 9.76 14.75 -8.61
C ALA A 63 8.47 15.04 -7.81
N PRO A 64 8.55 15.83 -6.72
CA PRO A 64 7.37 16.35 -6.04
C PRO A 64 6.59 17.30 -6.94
N SER A 65 5.27 17.13 -6.99
CA SER A 65 4.35 18.00 -7.76
C SER A 65 4.13 19.36 -7.08
N SER A 66 4.24 19.40 -5.75
CA SER A 66 4.18 20.56 -4.89
C SER A 66 4.91 20.27 -3.58
N PRO A 67 5.16 21.26 -2.69
CA PRO A 67 5.82 21.01 -1.41
C PRO A 67 5.28 19.80 -0.66
N LEU A 68 6.16 18.82 -0.38
CA LEU A 68 5.87 17.57 0.34
C LEU A 68 4.83 16.64 -0.33
N THR A 69 4.39 16.95 -1.54
CA THR A 69 3.36 16.19 -2.25
C THR A 69 3.89 15.65 -3.58
N ILE A 70 3.68 14.37 -3.80
CA ILE A 70 3.98 13.69 -5.07
C ILE A 70 2.65 13.23 -5.67
N VAL A 71 2.42 13.58 -6.94
CA VAL A 71 1.31 13.06 -7.74
C VAL A 71 1.89 12.37 -8.96
N THR A 72 1.45 11.14 -9.24
CA THR A 72 1.99 10.37 -10.36
C THR A 72 0.95 9.35 -10.86
N ASN A 73 1.08 8.97 -12.14
CA ASN A 73 0.26 7.93 -12.74
C ASN A 73 0.88 6.53 -12.46
N PRO A 74 0.19 5.64 -11.74
CA PRO A 74 0.73 4.31 -11.46
C PRO A 74 0.76 3.36 -12.67
N LYS A 75 0.12 3.70 -13.78
CA LYS A 75 0.12 2.90 -15.02
C LYS A 75 1.41 3.07 -15.83
N ASP A 76 2.14 4.17 -15.63
CA ASP A 76 3.38 4.42 -16.34
C ASP A 76 4.45 3.36 -16.00
N PRO A 77 5.14 2.81 -17.02
CA PRO A 77 6.21 1.85 -16.80
C PRO A 77 7.32 2.44 -15.95
N ARG A 78 7.81 1.67 -15.00
CA ARG A 78 8.86 2.08 -14.05
C ARG A 78 9.98 1.09 -13.97
N GLN A 79 11.16 1.61 -13.58
CA GLN A 79 12.29 0.80 -13.21
C GLN A 79 12.70 1.09 -11.74
N PRO A 80 13.10 0.08 -10.92
CA PRO A 80 13.21 -1.35 -11.28
C PRO A 80 11.88 -1.97 -11.71
N VAL A 81 11.89 -3.25 -12.05
CA VAL A 81 10.79 -3.99 -12.68
C VAL A 81 9.40 -3.51 -12.23
N PRO A 82 8.42 -3.37 -13.15
CA PRO A 82 7.09 -2.88 -12.82
C PRO A 82 6.48 -3.58 -11.62
N ALA A 83 5.90 -2.83 -10.71
CA ALA A 83 5.45 -3.30 -9.42
C ALA A 83 4.24 -4.25 -9.52
N SER A 84 4.22 -5.32 -8.71
CA SER A 84 3.08 -6.23 -8.57
C SER A 84 2.14 -5.85 -7.42
N ASP A 85 2.58 -4.98 -6.51
CA ASP A 85 1.82 -4.48 -5.37
C ASP A 85 2.16 -3.02 -5.03
N GLY A 86 1.34 -2.41 -4.17
CA GLY A 86 1.50 -1.01 -3.80
C GLY A 86 2.83 -0.70 -3.10
N SER A 87 3.40 -1.63 -2.35
CA SER A 87 4.68 -1.42 -1.65
C SER A 87 5.87 -1.39 -2.60
N ASP A 88 5.91 -2.31 -3.57
CA ASP A 88 6.94 -2.31 -4.62
C ASP A 88 6.90 -1.02 -5.45
N TYR A 89 5.68 -0.51 -5.72
CA TYR A 89 5.53 0.76 -6.41
C TYR A 89 6.07 1.93 -5.57
N LEU A 90 5.65 2.02 -4.31
CA LEU A 90 6.07 3.09 -3.40
C LEU A 90 7.59 3.12 -3.20
N LYS A 91 8.27 1.96 -3.19
CA LYS A 91 9.73 1.85 -3.11
C LYS A 91 10.47 2.62 -4.22
N THR A 92 9.82 2.91 -5.34
CA THR A 92 10.41 3.71 -6.42
C THR A 92 10.46 5.21 -6.09
N ILE A 93 9.72 5.68 -5.08
CA ILE A 93 9.63 7.07 -4.65
C ILE A 93 10.72 7.36 -3.61
N PRO A 94 11.49 8.46 -3.72
CA PRO A 94 12.53 8.82 -2.74
C PRO A 94 11.98 8.92 -1.31
N GLY A 95 12.69 8.34 -0.34
CA GLY A 95 12.29 8.28 1.06
C GLY A 95 11.46 7.04 1.43
N PHE A 96 10.98 6.27 0.44
CA PHE A 96 10.36 4.98 0.69
C PHE A 96 11.36 3.82 0.66
N ALA A 97 11.09 2.85 1.51
CA ALA A 97 11.66 1.51 1.54
C ALA A 97 10.51 0.52 1.79
N GLN A 98 10.81 -0.77 1.89
CA GLN A 98 9.82 -1.78 2.26
C GLN A 98 10.45 -2.90 3.11
N VAL A 99 9.64 -3.53 3.93
CA VAL A 99 9.99 -4.81 4.55
C VAL A 99 9.56 -5.94 3.63
N ARG A 100 10.51 -6.67 3.07
CA ARG A 100 10.23 -7.78 2.15
C ARG A 100 10.01 -9.08 2.91
N ASN A 101 8.91 -9.77 2.61
CA ASN A 101 8.60 -11.12 3.11
C ASN A 101 8.96 -12.24 2.10
N GLY A 102 8.77 -11.95 0.81
CA GLY A 102 8.92 -12.86 -0.32
C GLY A 102 8.91 -12.09 -1.64
N GLY A 103 8.19 -12.56 -2.66
CA GLY A 103 8.12 -11.94 -4.00
C GLY A 103 7.14 -10.77 -4.11
N THR A 104 6.18 -10.67 -3.20
CA THR A 104 5.13 -9.65 -3.16
C THR A 104 4.71 -9.37 -1.72
N ASN A 105 3.75 -8.44 -1.52
CA ASN A 105 3.15 -8.13 -0.24
C ASN A 105 4.14 -7.58 0.79
N GLY A 106 5.08 -6.74 0.35
CA GLY A 106 5.94 -5.98 1.23
C GLY A 106 5.17 -4.96 2.06
N ASP A 107 5.68 -4.61 3.25
CA ASP A 107 5.12 -3.54 4.07
C ASP A 107 5.88 -2.23 3.78
N PRO A 108 5.21 -1.15 3.32
CA PRO A 108 5.87 0.09 2.97
C PRO A 108 6.40 0.83 4.20
N VAL A 109 7.54 1.46 4.02
CA VAL A 109 8.23 2.25 5.04
C VAL A 109 8.56 3.62 4.45
N LEU A 110 8.12 4.70 5.06
CA LEU A 110 8.47 6.08 4.68
C LEU A 110 9.30 6.72 5.79
N ARG A 111 10.52 7.19 5.44
CA ARG A 111 11.40 7.87 6.40
C ARG A 111 11.71 7.04 7.66
N GLY A 112 11.76 5.70 7.52
CA GLY A 112 11.95 4.77 8.63
C GLY A 112 10.70 4.50 9.46
N MET A 113 9.56 5.06 9.11
CA MET A 113 8.28 4.84 9.78
C MET A 113 7.36 3.95 8.93
N PHE A 114 6.73 2.97 9.54
CA PHE A 114 5.93 1.93 8.88
C PHE A 114 4.61 1.69 9.61
N GLY A 115 3.79 0.80 9.04
CA GLY A 115 2.56 0.34 9.63
C GLY A 115 1.50 1.44 9.64
N SER A 116 0.77 1.55 10.73
CA SER A 116 -0.32 2.52 10.90
C SER A 116 0.16 3.98 11.10
N ARG A 117 1.47 4.24 10.92
CA ARG A 117 2.02 5.59 10.76
C ARG A 117 1.82 6.14 9.35
N LEU A 118 1.43 5.26 8.42
CA LEU A 118 1.02 5.59 7.05
C LEU A 118 -0.49 5.42 6.91
N ASN A 119 -1.20 6.45 6.45
CA ASN A 119 -2.57 6.29 5.99
C ASN A 119 -2.55 5.85 4.53
N ILE A 120 -3.11 4.68 4.22
CA ILE A 120 -3.18 4.14 2.87
C ILE A 120 -4.66 4.00 2.49
N LEU A 121 -5.08 4.74 1.49
CA LEU A 121 -6.46 4.81 1.04
C LEU A 121 -6.56 4.41 -0.43
N THR A 122 -7.67 3.77 -0.77
CA THR A 122 -8.06 3.45 -2.15
C THR A 122 -9.41 4.10 -2.44
N ASN A 123 -9.47 4.97 -3.45
CA ASN A 123 -10.67 5.76 -3.78
C ASN A 123 -11.24 6.46 -2.53
N GLY A 124 -10.35 7.04 -1.71
CA GLY A 124 -10.72 7.73 -0.46
C GLY A 124 -11.14 6.82 0.71
N GLY A 125 -11.29 5.51 0.53
CA GLY A 125 -11.60 4.53 1.58
C GLY A 125 -10.34 3.90 2.18
N MET A 126 -10.33 3.69 3.49
CA MET A 126 -9.19 3.07 4.16
C MET A 126 -9.18 1.55 3.97
N MET A 127 -8.08 1.00 3.46
CA MET A 127 -7.80 -0.43 3.39
C MET A 127 -6.94 -0.81 4.59
N LEU A 128 -7.38 -1.81 5.36
CA LEU A 128 -6.65 -2.34 6.51
C LEU A 128 -6.41 -3.83 6.33
N GLY A 129 -5.18 -4.29 6.56
CA GLY A 129 -4.86 -5.71 6.64
C GLY A 129 -5.42 -6.35 7.91
N ALA A 130 -5.61 -7.65 7.89
CA ALA A 130 -6.18 -8.43 9.00
C ALA A 130 -5.10 -9.14 9.84
N CYS A 131 -3.94 -9.47 9.28
CA CYS A 131 -2.94 -10.26 9.98
C CYS A 131 -2.31 -9.52 11.17
N PRO A 132 -2.33 -10.09 12.38
CA PRO A 132 -1.62 -9.52 13.53
C PRO A 132 -0.11 -9.40 13.30
N GLY A 133 0.48 -10.24 12.45
CA GLY A 133 1.88 -10.18 12.02
C GLY A 133 2.12 -9.34 10.76
N ARG A 134 1.09 -8.64 10.23
CA ARG A 134 1.15 -7.82 9.01
C ARG A 134 1.72 -8.55 7.78
N MET A 135 1.36 -9.83 7.61
CA MET A 135 1.70 -10.56 6.39
C MET A 135 0.87 -10.12 5.19
N ASP A 136 -0.20 -9.37 5.45
CA ASP A 136 -1.12 -8.74 4.51
C ASP A 136 -1.19 -7.22 4.75
N ALA A 137 -0.07 -6.52 4.65
CA ALA A 137 -0.09 -5.05 4.69
C ALA A 137 -1.17 -4.50 3.73
N PRO A 138 -1.74 -3.31 3.96
CA PRO A 138 -2.78 -2.73 3.07
C PRO A 138 -2.40 -2.75 1.60
N THR A 139 -1.13 -2.54 1.29
CA THR A 139 -0.55 -2.58 -0.06
C THR A 139 -0.61 -3.94 -0.75
N SER A 140 -0.81 -5.03 0.01
CA SER A 140 -0.97 -6.38 -0.53
C SER A 140 -2.25 -6.53 -1.38
N TYR A 141 -3.26 -5.72 -1.09
CA TYR A 141 -4.55 -5.67 -1.76
C TYR A 141 -4.61 -4.65 -2.89
N ILE A 142 -3.51 -3.95 -3.18
CA ILE A 142 -3.41 -2.88 -4.16
C ILE A 142 -2.54 -3.34 -5.33
N SER A 143 -3.14 -3.42 -6.52
CA SER A 143 -2.42 -3.53 -7.79
C SER A 143 -2.30 -2.11 -8.37
N PRO A 144 -1.12 -1.49 -8.37
CA PRO A 144 -0.98 -0.06 -8.68
C PRO A 144 -1.56 0.35 -10.03
N GLU A 145 -1.32 -0.46 -11.07
CA GLU A 145 -1.79 -0.19 -12.44
C GLU A 145 -3.32 -0.18 -12.61
N THR A 146 -4.10 -0.59 -11.58
CA THR A 146 -5.57 -0.48 -11.60
C THR A 146 -6.07 0.89 -11.14
N TYR A 147 -5.18 1.83 -10.83
CA TYR A 147 -5.49 3.20 -10.40
C TYR A 147 -4.92 4.21 -11.40
N ASP A 148 -5.57 5.36 -11.51
CA ASP A 148 -5.19 6.42 -12.45
C ASP A 148 -4.22 7.42 -11.81
N LYS A 149 -4.32 7.59 -10.48
CA LYS A 149 -3.54 8.55 -9.74
C LYS A 149 -3.05 7.99 -8.40
N LEU A 150 -1.78 8.21 -8.12
CA LEU A 150 -1.19 8.07 -6.79
C LEU A 150 -0.81 9.43 -6.25
N THR A 151 -1.33 9.78 -5.07
CA THR A 151 -0.90 10.96 -4.33
C THR A 151 -0.20 10.53 -3.04
N VAL A 152 0.98 11.06 -2.79
CA VAL A 152 1.73 10.86 -1.55
C VAL A 152 1.96 12.22 -0.89
N ILE A 153 1.46 12.40 0.33
CA ILE A 153 1.70 13.59 1.16
C ILE A 153 2.64 13.16 2.28
N LYS A 154 3.86 13.69 2.31
CA LYS A 154 4.90 13.31 3.27
C LYS A 154 4.79 14.10 4.58
N GLY A 155 4.93 13.39 5.69
CA GLY A 155 4.84 13.97 7.03
C GLY A 155 3.42 14.33 7.48
N PRO A 156 3.26 14.93 8.66
CA PRO A 156 1.98 15.37 9.23
C PRO A 156 1.54 16.72 8.64
N GLN A 157 1.34 16.79 7.31
CA GLN A 157 1.10 18.02 6.53
C GLN A 157 -0.27 18.09 5.87
N THR A 158 -1.23 17.27 6.35
CA THR A 158 -2.65 17.32 6.01
C THR A 158 -3.48 16.73 7.16
N VAL A 159 -4.72 17.19 7.29
CA VAL A 159 -5.70 16.69 8.26
C VAL A 159 -6.94 16.08 7.61
N LEU A 160 -7.00 16.05 6.27
CA LEU A 160 -8.20 15.69 5.50
C LEU A 160 -8.48 14.18 5.45
N TRP A 161 -7.48 13.31 5.70
CA TRP A 161 -7.50 11.90 5.29
C TRP A 161 -7.44 10.90 6.46
N GLY A 162 -8.18 11.14 7.52
CA GLY A 162 -8.27 10.27 8.68
C GLY A 162 -7.23 10.56 9.74
N PRO A 163 -7.22 9.79 10.85
CA PRO A 163 -6.39 10.08 11.99
C PRO A 163 -4.94 9.66 11.76
N GLY A 164 -4.00 10.41 12.34
CA GLY A 164 -2.73 9.89 12.75
C GLY A 164 -1.67 9.59 11.70
N ALA A 165 -1.72 10.17 10.50
CA ALA A 165 -0.67 10.01 9.49
C ALA A 165 0.65 10.68 9.91
N SER A 166 1.42 10.05 10.80
CA SER A 166 2.67 10.62 11.29
C SER A 166 3.81 10.57 10.25
N ALA A 167 3.84 9.54 9.40
CA ALA A 167 4.81 9.43 8.32
C ALA A 167 4.31 10.03 7.01
N GLY A 168 3.04 9.86 6.71
CA GLY A 168 2.43 10.39 5.49
C GLY A 168 1.10 9.74 5.11
N THR A 169 0.46 10.33 4.12
CA THR A 169 -0.80 9.85 3.53
C THR A 169 -0.58 9.44 2.09
N ILE A 170 -1.12 8.29 1.71
CA ILE A 170 -0.98 7.66 0.40
C ILE A 170 -2.37 7.39 -0.14
N LEU A 171 -2.69 7.96 -1.30
CA LEU A 171 -3.98 7.85 -1.95
C LEU A 171 -3.79 7.18 -3.31
N PHE A 172 -4.43 6.05 -3.52
CA PHE A 172 -4.58 5.40 -4.81
C PHE A 172 -6.01 5.67 -5.31
N ASP A 173 -6.15 6.52 -6.30
CA ASP A 173 -7.45 6.98 -6.77
C ASP A 173 -7.70 6.57 -8.22
N ARG A 174 -8.96 6.24 -8.50
CA ARG A 174 -9.51 6.12 -9.85
C ARG A 174 -10.27 7.40 -10.17
N GLU A 175 -9.95 7.99 -11.30
CA GLU A 175 -10.64 9.18 -11.77
C GLU A 175 -11.99 8.81 -12.41
N PRO A 176 -13.03 9.61 -12.25
CA PRO A 176 -14.30 9.38 -12.93
C PRO A 176 -14.13 9.48 -14.45
N GLU A 177 -14.87 8.65 -15.19
CA GLU A 177 -14.92 8.76 -16.64
C GLU A 177 -15.86 9.93 -17.06
N SER A 178 -15.55 10.53 -18.20
CA SER A 178 -16.38 11.56 -18.83
C SER A 178 -16.49 11.31 -20.33
N PHE A 179 -17.72 11.21 -20.81
CA PHE A 179 -18.02 10.99 -22.21
C PHE A 179 -18.98 12.10 -22.69
N GLY A 180 -18.53 12.94 -23.63
CA GLY A 180 -19.37 13.97 -24.24
C GLY A 180 -20.49 13.40 -25.14
N GLU A 181 -20.29 12.19 -25.67
CA GLU A 181 -21.21 11.40 -26.47
C GLU A 181 -21.05 9.91 -26.15
N LEU A 182 -21.86 9.05 -26.80
CA LEU A 182 -21.71 7.60 -26.60
C LEU A 182 -20.35 7.13 -27.11
N GLY A 183 -19.55 6.57 -26.23
CA GLY A 183 -18.19 6.14 -26.53
C GLY A 183 -17.69 5.01 -25.63
N THR A 184 -16.52 4.52 -25.97
CA THR A 184 -15.84 3.48 -25.23
C THR A 184 -14.34 3.82 -25.14
N ARG A 185 -13.71 3.39 -24.06
CA ARG A 185 -12.27 3.43 -23.83
C ARG A 185 -11.81 2.05 -23.37
N VAL A 186 -10.72 1.53 -23.93
CA VAL A 186 -10.12 0.27 -23.51
C VAL A 186 -8.62 0.44 -23.38
N ASN A 187 -8.10 0.27 -22.16
CA ASN A 187 -6.68 0.16 -21.89
C ASN A 187 -6.37 -1.27 -21.45
N ALA A 188 -5.31 -1.85 -21.97
CA ALA A 188 -4.87 -3.17 -21.58
C ALA A 188 -3.35 -3.24 -21.52
N SER A 189 -2.82 -4.12 -20.66
CA SER A 189 -1.39 -4.42 -20.66
C SER A 189 -1.11 -5.88 -20.39
N VAL A 190 0.02 -6.35 -20.92
CA VAL A 190 0.59 -7.67 -20.64
C VAL A 190 2.07 -7.50 -20.32
N LEU A 191 2.51 -8.07 -19.21
CA LEU A 191 3.91 -8.10 -18.80
C LEU A 191 4.36 -9.56 -18.71
N ALA A 192 5.50 -9.87 -19.32
CA ALA A 192 6.21 -11.13 -19.17
C ALA A 192 7.63 -10.86 -18.64
N GLY A 193 8.14 -11.72 -17.77
CA GLY A 193 9.44 -11.52 -17.17
C GLY A 193 10.13 -12.79 -16.66
N SER A 194 11.32 -12.62 -16.13
CA SER A 194 12.07 -13.69 -15.48
C SER A 194 11.27 -14.33 -14.35
N ASN A 195 11.64 -15.55 -13.99
CA ASN A 195 10.99 -16.32 -12.93
C ASN A 195 9.50 -16.56 -13.18
N GLY A 196 9.14 -16.85 -14.44
CA GLY A 196 7.76 -17.15 -14.83
C GLY A 196 6.78 -15.99 -14.67
N ARG A 197 7.25 -14.74 -14.45
CA ARG A 197 6.35 -13.61 -14.23
C ARG A 197 5.47 -13.36 -15.44
N PHE A 198 4.16 -13.24 -15.18
CA PHE A 198 3.16 -12.98 -16.22
C PHE A 198 1.97 -12.22 -15.61
N ASP A 199 1.90 -10.92 -15.90
CA ASP A 199 0.84 -10.05 -15.43
C ASP A 199 -0.04 -9.60 -16.60
N LYS A 200 -1.33 -9.39 -16.33
CA LYS A 200 -2.33 -8.90 -17.29
C LYS A 200 -3.21 -7.86 -16.63
N LEU A 201 -3.57 -6.84 -17.38
CA LEU A 201 -4.53 -5.80 -17.00
C LEU A 201 -5.49 -5.53 -18.14
N VAL A 202 -6.74 -5.30 -17.81
CA VAL A 202 -7.76 -4.70 -18.70
C VAL A 202 -8.52 -3.64 -17.89
N ASP A 203 -8.65 -2.45 -18.43
CA ASP A 203 -9.41 -1.33 -17.91
C ASP A 203 -10.27 -0.76 -19.04
N ALA A 204 -11.55 -1.07 -19.02
CA ALA A 204 -12.49 -0.71 -20.05
C ALA A 204 -13.64 0.13 -19.49
N ALA A 205 -14.00 1.19 -20.19
CA ALA A 205 -15.13 2.03 -19.88
C ALA A 205 -16.03 2.24 -21.10
N ALA A 206 -17.32 2.39 -20.86
CA ALA A 206 -18.32 2.75 -21.86
C ALA A 206 -19.29 3.73 -21.22
N GLY A 207 -19.68 4.77 -21.95
CA GLY A 207 -20.54 5.79 -21.38
C GLY A 207 -21.10 6.77 -22.40
N GLY A 208 -21.74 7.79 -21.87
CA GLY A 208 -22.30 8.93 -22.60
C GLY A 208 -22.46 10.10 -21.66
N PRO A 209 -23.14 11.21 -22.09
CA PRO A 209 -23.23 12.44 -21.32
C PRO A 209 -23.84 12.29 -19.91
N LEU A 210 -24.64 11.25 -19.68
CA LEU A 210 -25.37 11.07 -18.41
C LEU A 210 -24.68 10.09 -17.45
N GLY A 211 -23.59 9.41 -17.88
CA GLY A 211 -22.89 8.47 -17.01
C GLY A 211 -22.12 7.40 -17.75
N TYR A 212 -21.52 6.50 -16.97
CA TYR A 212 -20.61 5.48 -17.48
C TYR A 212 -20.65 4.19 -16.68
N VAL A 213 -20.14 3.15 -17.31
CA VAL A 213 -19.74 1.89 -16.67
C VAL A 213 -18.25 1.71 -16.92
N ARG A 214 -17.48 1.40 -15.89
CA ARG A 214 -16.05 1.04 -16.00
C ARG A 214 -15.82 -0.32 -15.35
N VAL A 215 -15.04 -1.16 -16.00
CA VAL A 215 -14.65 -2.49 -15.52
C VAL A 215 -13.14 -2.60 -15.58
N ILE A 216 -12.54 -2.99 -14.47
CA ILE A 216 -11.09 -3.19 -14.36
C ILE A 216 -10.83 -4.61 -13.87
N GLY A 217 -9.92 -5.32 -14.52
CA GLY A 217 -9.48 -6.64 -14.11
C GLY A 217 -7.99 -6.80 -14.29
N ASN A 218 -7.33 -7.43 -13.31
CA ASN A 218 -5.93 -7.78 -13.43
C ASN A 218 -5.59 -9.13 -12.82
N THR A 219 -4.53 -9.74 -13.35
CA THR A 219 -3.89 -10.93 -12.76
C THR A 219 -2.38 -10.69 -12.72
N ALA A 220 -1.72 -11.19 -11.68
CA ALA A 220 -0.28 -11.15 -11.54
C ALA A 220 0.23 -12.50 -11.01
N HIS A 221 1.24 -13.05 -11.67
CA HIS A 221 1.86 -14.33 -11.34
C HIS A 221 3.37 -14.22 -11.39
N ALA A 222 4.07 -14.90 -10.49
CA ALA A 222 5.49 -15.22 -10.62
C ALA A 222 5.85 -16.49 -9.84
N ASP A 223 6.84 -17.22 -10.34
CA ASP A 223 7.49 -18.32 -9.63
C ASP A 223 8.51 -17.82 -8.58
N ASP A 224 9.09 -18.74 -7.82
CA ASP A 224 10.19 -18.44 -6.91
C ASP A 224 11.37 -17.83 -7.68
N TYR A 225 11.85 -16.65 -7.26
CA TYR A 225 12.98 -16.01 -7.94
C TYR A 225 14.32 -16.61 -7.50
N LYS A 226 15.34 -16.39 -8.33
CA LYS A 226 16.74 -16.64 -8.00
C LYS A 226 17.43 -15.35 -7.61
N ASP A 227 18.20 -15.39 -6.51
CA ASP A 227 19.05 -14.28 -6.10
C ASP A 227 20.31 -14.14 -6.98
N GLY A 228 21.17 -13.19 -6.68
CA GLY A 228 22.41 -12.96 -7.44
C GLY A 228 23.45 -14.10 -7.34
N ASN A 229 23.28 -15.06 -6.42
CA ASN A 229 24.10 -16.28 -6.32
C ASN A 229 23.46 -17.46 -7.06
N ASN A 230 22.28 -17.27 -7.68
CA ASN A 230 21.41 -18.30 -8.24
C ASN A 230 20.71 -19.20 -7.20
N ASP A 231 20.71 -18.82 -5.92
CA ASP A 231 19.95 -19.49 -4.88
C ASP A 231 18.45 -19.18 -5.06
N ILE A 232 17.60 -20.21 -4.91
CA ILE A 232 16.14 -20.05 -5.02
C ILE A 232 15.61 -19.44 -3.72
N VAL A 233 14.84 -18.36 -3.84
CA VAL A 233 14.14 -17.69 -2.74
C VAL A 233 12.65 -18.00 -2.84
N ALA A 234 12.04 -18.53 -1.77
CA ALA A 234 10.62 -18.82 -1.71
C ALA A 234 9.80 -17.52 -1.81
N SER A 235 9.22 -17.27 -2.96
CA SER A 235 8.69 -15.95 -3.35
C SER A 235 7.54 -16.00 -4.35
N ARG A 236 7.12 -17.19 -4.77
CA ARG A 236 6.01 -17.39 -5.70
C ARG A 236 4.75 -16.67 -5.23
N TYR A 237 4.00 -16.10 -6.16
CA TYR A 237 2.68 -15.55 -5.92
C TYR A 237 1.75 -15.71 -7.11
N ASP A 238 0.45 -15.75 -6.82
CA ASP A 238 -0.66 -15.66 -7.76
C ASP A 238 -1.70 -14.71 -7.19
N LYS A 239 -2.14 -13.70 -7.97
CA LYS A 239 -3.12 -12.70 -7.54
C LYS A 239 -4.05 -12.33 -8.67
N TRP A 240 -5.29 -11.97 -8.33
CA TRP A 240 -6.23 -11.37 -9.25
C TRP A 240 -7.11 -10.34 -8.54
N ASN A 241 -7.58 -9.34 -9.29
CA ASN A 241 -8.60 -8.39 -8.85
C ASN A 241 -9.57 -8.12 -10.00
N GLY A 242 -10.81 -7.84 -9.64
CA GLY A 242 -11.84 -7.32 -10.52
C GLY A 242 -12.62 -6.22 -9.81
N ASP A 243 -12.82 -5.11 -10.48
CA ASP A 243 -13.52 -3.94 -9.96
C ASP A 243 -14.49 -3.41 -11.01
N VAL A 244 -15.61 -2.85 -10.58
CA VAL A 244 -16.60 -2.18 -11.42
C VAL A 244 -16.97 -0.83 -10.81
N ALA A 245 -17.16 0.17 -11.66
CA ALA A 245 -17.70 1.47 -11.29
C ALA A 245 -18.89 1.82 -12.18
N LEU A 246 -19.92 2.39 -11.57
CA LEU A 246 -21.12 2.93 -12.23
C LEU A 246 -21.21 4.40 -11.85
N GLY A 247 -20.94 5.28 -12.80
CA GLY A 247 -21.02 6.74 -12.62
C GLY A 247 -22.28 7.31 -13.24
N TRP A 248 -22.96 8.18 -12.50
CA TRP A 248 -24.03 9.03 -12.97
C TRP A 248 -23.55 10.48 -12.95
N THR A 249 -23.54 11.12 -14.13
CA THR A 249 -23.00 12.46 -14.37
C THR A 249 -24.04 13.30 -15.13
N PRO A 250 -25.15 13.68 -14.48
CA PRO A 250 -26.27 14.38 -15.14
C PRO A 250 -25.88 15.76 -15.67
N ASP A 251 -24.85 16.35 -15.15
CA ASP A 251 -24.22 17.61 -15.54
C ASP A 251 -22.73 17.60 -15.20
N ALA A 252 -21.98 18.59 -15.68
CA ALA A 252 -20.53 18.71 -15.48
C ALA A 252 -20.10 18.84 -14.00
N ASP A 253 -21.03 19.24 -13.13
CA ASP A 253 -20.77 19.55 -11.72
C ASP A 253 -21.21 18.44 -10.76
N THR A 254 -21.89 17.40 -11.24
CA THR A 254 -22.50 16.35 -10.41
C THR A 254 -21.94 14.98 -10.74
N LEU A 255 -21.45 14.29 -9.73
CA LEU A 255 -21.06 12.88 -9.80
C LEU A 255 -21.75 12.09 -8.69
N LEU A 256 -22.39 10.98 -9.03
CA LEU A 256 -22.73 9.91 -8.12
C LEU A 256 -22.12 8.63 -8.66
N GLU A 257 -21.17 8.05 -7.91
CA GLU A 257 -20.46 6.84 -8.33
C GLU A 257 -20.62 5.72 -7.32
N LEU A 258 -21.03 4.55 -7.80
CA LEU A 258 -21.05 3.29 -7.07
C LEU A 258 -19.89 2.43 -7.55
N THR A 259 -19.04 1.97 -6.64
CA THR A 259 -17.93 1.07 -6.94
C THR A 259 -18.07 -0.24 -6.18
N ALA A 260 -17.72 -1.36 -6.81
CA ALA A 260 -17.63 -2.66 -6.16
C ALA A 260 -16.39 -3.39 -6.65
N GLY A 261 -15.72 -4.12 -5.77
CA GLY A 261 -14.51 -4.84 -6.13
C GLY A 261 -14.34 -6.13 -5.33
N LYS A 262 -13.64 -7.09 -5.96
CA LYS A 262 -13.25 -8.36 -5.35
C LYS A 262 -11.87 -8.77 -5.86
N GLY A 263 -11.10 -9.41 -5.01
CA GLY A 263 -9.82 -10.00 -5.39
C GLY A 263 -9.40 -11.08 -4.43
N ASP A 264 -8.42 -11.87 -4.84
CA ASP A 264 -7.79 -12.89 -4.03
C ASP A 264 -6.36 -13.15 -4.51
N GLY A 265 -5.58 -13.87 -3.70
CA GLY A 265 -4.25 -14.29 -4.07
C GLY A 265 -3.60 -15.22 -3.06
N GLU A 266 -2.46 -15.73 -3.45
CA GLU A 266 -1.57 -16.53 -2.61
C GLU A 266 -0.11 -16.07 -2.76
N ALA A 267 0.69 -16.22 -1.72
CA ALA A 267 2.11 -15.83 -1.74
C ALA A 267 2.96 -16.67 -0.78
N ARG A 268 4.13 -17.10 -1.26
CA ARG A 268 5.19 -17.74 -0.44
C ARG A 268 6.08 -16.69 0.21
N TYR A 269 6.44 -16.95 1.45
CA TYR A 269 7.20 -16.01 2.28
C TYR A 269 8.48 -16.66 2.84
N ALA A 270 9.61 -16.42 2.18
CA ALA A 270 10.91 -16.89 2.63
C ALA A 270 11.24 -16.46 4.07
N GLY A 271 10.74 -15.31 4.53
CA GLY A 271 11.00 -14.76 5.87
C GLY A 271 9.99 -15.15 6.95
N ARG A 272 8.98 -15.97 6.63
CA ARG A 272 7.90 -16.29 7.57
C ARG A 272 7.79 -17.80 7.81
N GLY A 273 7.25 -18.18 8.97
CA GLY A 273 6.95 -19.58 9.31
C GLY A 273 5.72 -20.15 8.59
N MET A 274 4.86 -19.30 8.06
CA MET A 274 3.68 -19.64 7.25
C MET A 274 3.68 -18.84 5.96
N ASP A 275 2.96 -19.31 4.96
CA ASP A 275 2.67 -18.61 3.72
C ASP A 275 1.27 -18.00 3.79
N GLY A 276 0.97 -17.02 2.95
CA GLY A 276 -0.38 -16.54 2.74
C GLY A 276 -1.05 -17.35 1.65
N SER A 277 -1.96 -18.23 2.02
CA SER A 277 -2.70 -19.07 1.07
C SER A 277 -4.00 -18.43 0.59
N GLN A 278 -4.42 -17.32 1.20
CA GLN A 278 -5.54 -16.50 0.77
C GLN A 278 -5.33 -15.03 1.16
N PHE A 279 -5.61 -14.11 0.22
CA PHE A 279 -5.66 -12.65 0.40
C PHE A 279 -6.95 -12.11 -0.20
N LYS A 280 -8.08 -12.55 0.32
CA LYS A 280 -9.39 -12.16 -0.22
C LYS A 280 -9.71 -10.71 0.16
N ARG A 281 -10.07 -9.93 -0.86
CA ARG A 281 -10.55 -8.56 -0.74
C ARG A 281 -11.98 -8.45 -1.27
N GLU A 282 -12.85 -7.74 -0.56
CA GLU A 282 -14.12 -7.25 -1.06
C GLU A 282 -14.25 -5.76 -0.73
N SER A 283 -14.73 -4.96 -1.65
CA SER A 283 -14.93 -3.52 -1.45
C SER A 283 -16.24 -3.05 -2.06
N LEU A 284 -16.86 -2.08 -1.41
CA LEU A 284 -18.05 -1.37 -1.91
C LEU A 284 -17.89 0.10 -1.54
N GLY A 285 -18.13 0.99 -2.48
CA GLY A 285 -18.03 2.43 -2.29
C GLY A 285 -19.19 3.18 -2.94
N LEU A 286 -19.65 4.22 -2.28
CA LEU A 286 -20.57 5.21 -2.85
C LEU A 286 -19.96 6.58 -2.64
N ARG A 287 -19.76 7.33 -3.72
CA ARG A 287 -19.20 8.68 -3.74
C ARG A 287 -20.19 9.62 -4.39
N PHE A 288 -20.41 10.77 -3.77
CA PHE A 288 -21.19 11.88 -4.30
C PHE A 288 -20.32 13.13 -4.31
N GLU A 289 -20.33 13.86 -5.41
CA GLU A 289 -19.67 15.15 -5.56
C GLU A 289 -20.63 16.14 -6.26
N LYS A 290 -20.68 17.34 -5.76
CA LYS A 290 -21.36 18.46 -6.40
C LYS A 290 -20.49 19.70 -6.30
N SER A 291 -20.11 20.22 -7.47
CA SER A 291 -19.31 21.44 -7.61
C SER A 291 -20.20 22.65 -7.91
N ASN A 292 -19.63 23.85 -7.86
CA ASN A 292 -20.27 25.10 -8.25
C ASN A 292 -21.62 25.35 -7.57
N LEU A 293 -21.72 25.00 -6.26
CA LEU A 293 -22.96 25.16 -5.48
C LEU A 293 -23.35 26.63 -5.28
N SER A 294 -22.38 27.52 -5.10
CA SER A 294 -22.52 28.96 -5.08
C SER A 294 -21.15 29.63 -5.28
N ASP A 295 -21.13 30.96 -5.37
CA ASP A 295 -19.88 31.75 -5.50
C ASP A 295 -18.88 31.51 -4.36
N VAL A 296 -19.35 31.07 -3.20
CA VAL A 296 -18.54 30.80 -2.01
C VAL A 296 -18.45 29.31 -1.69
N PHE A 297 -19.54 28.57 -1.80
CA PHE A 297 -19.54 27.14 -1.57
C PHE A 297 -19.21 26.41 -2.87
N GLU A 298 -17.90 26.13 -3.05
CA GLU A 298 -17.34 25.60 -4.28
C GLU A 298 -17.73 24.15 -4.51
N LYS A 299 -17.62 23.28 -3.47
CA LYS A 299 -17.80 21.83 -3.63
C LYS A 299 -18.31 21.14 -2.37
N LEU A 300 -19.23 20.20 -2.54
CA LEU A 300 -19.64 19.23 -1.54
C LEU A 300 -19.22 17.83 -1.98
N GLU A 301 -18.57 17.08 -1.08
CA GLU A 301 -18.17 15.70 -1.29
C GLU A 301 -18.67 14.83 -0.14
N ALA A 302 -19.29 13.71 -0.47
CA ALA A 302 -19.74 12.73 0.51
C ALA A 302 -19.34 11.31 0.04
N GLN A 303 -18.91 10.48 0.97
CA GLN A 303 -18.46 9.12 0.67
C GLN A 303 -18.86 8.17 1.78
N VAL A 304 -19.28 6.96 1.39
CA VAL A 304 -19.39 5.79 2.27
C VAL A 304 -18.64 4.66 1.61
N TYR A 305 -17.88 3.90 2.40
CA TYR A 305 -17.11 2.76 1.90
C TYR A 305 -17.15 1.58 2.87
N TYR A 306 -17.10 0.38 2.30
CA TYR A 306 -16.91 -0.87 3.01
C TYR A 306 -15.73 -1.61 2.38
N ASN A 307 -14.76 -2.04 3.21
CA ASN A 307 -13.64 -2.86 2.82
C ASN A 307 -13.56 -4.10 3.73
N TYR A 308 -13.37 -5.25 3.11
CA TYR A 308 -13.21 -6.53 3.77
C TYR A 308 -11.90 -7.17 3.32
N ALA A 309 -11.07 -7.54 4.28
CA ALA A 309 -9.87 -8.32 4.09
C ALA A 309 -10.01 -9.66 4.84
N ASP A 310 -9.78 -10.78 4.16
CA ASP A 310 -9.81 -12.13 4.75
C ASP A 310 -8.53 -12.86 4.34
N HIS A 311 -7.68 -13.12 5.32
CA HIS A 311 -6.35 -13.66 5.13
C HIS A 311 -6.21 -15.02 5.81
N VAL A 312 -5.79 -16.02 5.03
CA VAL A 312 -5.40 -17.34 5.52
C VAL A 312 -3.90 -17.49 5.47
N MET A 313 -3.34 -17.86 6.60
CA MET A 313 -1.92 -18.21 6.74
C MET A 313 -1.82 -19.68 7.10
N ASP A 314 -1.06 -20.46 6.32
CA ASP A 314 -0.80 -21.86 6.65
C ASP A 314 0.63 -22.28 6.32
N ASN A 315 1.01 -23.48 6.76
CA ASN A 315 2.32 -24.07 6.52
C ASN A 315 2.27 -25.35 5.66
N TYR A 316 1.17 -25.56 4.91
CA TYR A 316 0.98 -26.80 4.15
C TYR A 316 0.51 -26.59 2.70
N THR A 317 -0.12 -25.46 2.35
CA THR A 317 -0.62 -25.20 0.99
C THR A 317 0.51 -24.88 0.01
N LEU A 318 1.41 -23.97 0.39
CA LEU A 318 2.50 -23.49 -0.48
C LEU A 318 3.88 -23.97 -0.03
N ARG A 319 3.96 -24.69 1.08
CA ARG A 319 5.15 -25.33 1.61
C ARG A 319 4.82 -26.67 2.25
N THR A 320 5.84 -27.43 2.60
CA THR A 320 5.69 -28.63 3.43
C THR A 320 5.96 -28.25 4.88
N PRO A 321 5.17 -28.72 5.86
CA PRO A 321 5.42 -28.52 7.28
C PRO A 321 6.83 -28.99 7.66
N SER A 322 7.49 -28.32 8.60
CA SER A 322 8.89 -28.57 8.95
C SER A 322 9.17 -29.95 9.58
N GLY A 323 8.14 -30.62 10.05
CA GLY A 323 8.27 -31.91 10.76
C GLY A 323 8.88 -31.80 12.17
N THR A 324 9.29 -30.60 12.60
CA THR A 324 9.97 -30.36 13.88
C THR A 324 9.48 -29.07 14.54
N GLY A 325 9.62 -28.97 15.88
CA GLY A 325 9.25 -27.78 16.65
C GLY A 325 7.75 -27.58 16.77
N MET A 326 7.33 -26.34 17.10
CA MET A 326 5.92 -25.99 17.32
C MET A 326 5.07 -26.02 16.03
N MET A 327 5.69 -26.00 14.86
CA MET A 327 5.05 -26.03 13.53
C MET A 327 5.32 -27.36 12.80
N ALA A 328 5.53 -28.45 13.54
CA ALA A 328 5.87 -29.75 12.98
C ALA A 328 4.75 -30.34 12.10
N GLY A 329 3.50 -30.14 12.46
CA GLY A 329 2.34 -30.59 11.69
C GLY A 329 1.67 -29.46 10.88
N PRO A 330 0.69 -29.82 10.04
CA PRO A 330 -0.14 -28.83 9.35
C PRO A 330 -0.89 -27.95 10.36
N MET A 331 -0.86 -26.63 10.14
CA MET A 331 -1.60 -25.67 10.92
C MET A 331 -1.95 -24.44 10.08
N ALA A 332 -3.08 -23.82 10.40
CA ALA A 332 -3.53 -22.61 9.75
C ALA A 332 -4.13 -21.61 10.74
N SER A 333 -4.01 -20.34 10.40
CA SER A 333 -4.69 -19.22 11.04
C SER A 333 -5.42 -18.43 9.96
N ASN A 334 -6.69 -18.17 10.19
CA ASN A 334 -7.53 -17.37 9.32
C ASN A 334 -8.04 -16.16 10.11
N VAL A 335 -7.77 -14.98 9.59
CA VAL A 335 -8.13 -13.71 10.20
C VAL A 335 -8.87 -12.85 9.21
N ASP A 336 -9.85 -12.10 9.67
CA ASP A 336 -10.53 -11.13 8.82
C ASP A 336 -10.68 -9.77 9.49
N ARG A 337 -10.79 -8.73 8.66
CA ARG A 337 -11.05 -7.36 9.09
C ARG A 337 -12.11 -6.72 8.22
N ARG A 338 -13.15 -6.20 8.84
CA ARG A 338 -14.26 -5.50 8.20
C ARG A 338 -14.19 -4.04 8.55
N THR A 339 -14.06 -3.18 7.56
CA THR A 339 -13.96 -1.73 7.74
C THR A 339 -15.13 -1.05 7.06
N LEU A 340 -15.91 -0.29 7.81
CA LEU A 340 -16.95 0.59 7.31
C LEU A 340 -16.59 2.02 7.66
N GLY A 341 -16.62 2.92 6.67
CA GLY A 341 -16.32 4.32 6.89
C GLY A 341 -17.22 5.25 6.08
N ALA A 342 -17.33 6.46 6.56
CA ALA A 342 -18.04 7.55 5.90
C ALA A 342 -17.28 8.86 6.09
N ARG A 343 -17.35 9.74 5.10
CA ARG A 343 -16.82 11.10 5.15
C ARG A 343 -17.75 12.04 4.40
N ILE A 344 -17.91 13.24 4.95
CA ILE A 344 -18.53 14.37 4.26
C ILE A 344 -17.64 15.58 4.47
N LYS A 345 -17.37 16.31 3.39
CA LYS A 345 -16.60 17.56 3.44
C LYS A 345 -17.13 18.57 2.45
N GLY A 346 -16.98 19.84 2.80
CA GLY A 346 -17.27 20.97 1.93
C GLY A 346 -15.99 21.76 1.66
N THR A 347 -15.93 22.36 0.48
CA THR A 347 -14.91 23.34 0.09
C THR A 347 -15.58 24.69 -0.11
N TRP A 348 -15.05 25.68 0.57
CA TRP A 348 -15.48 27.08 0.45
C TRP A 348 -14.33 27.92 -0.06
N ARG A 349 -14.62 28.88 -0.92
CA ARG A 349 -13.65 29.82 -1.45
C ARG A 349 -14.15 31.24 -1.33
N TRP A 350 -13.35 32.10 -0.72
CA TRP A 350 -13.48 33.55 -0.71
C TRP A 350 -12.24 34.11 -1.42
N ALA A 351 -12.23 35.30 -1.92
CA ALA A 351 -11.13 35.89 -2.70
C ALA A 351 -9.73 35.24 -2.48
N ASP A 352 -9.20 35.39 -1.28
CA ASP A 352 -7.84 34.94 -0.93
C ASP A 352 -7.80 33.73 0.00
N VAL A 353 -8.95 33.09 0.27
CA VAL A 353 -9.06 31.99 1.24
C VAL A 353 -9.81 30.81 0.66
N GLN A 354 -9.24 29.63 0.77
CA GLN A 354 -9.93 28.35 0.58
C GLN A 354 -10.02 27.62 1.92
N LEU A 355 -11.21 27.18 2.28
CA LEU A 355 -11.45 26.38 3.48
C LEU A 355 -12.05 25.04 3.06
N ILE A 356 -11.44 23.94 3.54
CA ILE A 356 -12.00 22.59 3.44
C ILE A 356 -12.33 22.13 4.85
N SER A 357 -13.59 21.79 5.12
CA SER A 357 -14.00 21.30 6.45
C SER A 357 -14.91 20.10 6.31
N GLY A 358 -14.86 19.22 7.29
CA GLY A 358 -15.68 18.02 7.25
C GLY A 358 -15.62 17.18 8.52
N ILE A 359 -16.35 16.08 8.43
CA ILE A 359 -16.38 15.03 9.46
C ILE A 359 -16.15 13.68 8.79
N ASP A 360 -15.59 12.76 9.52
CA ASP A 360 -15.51 11.36 9.14
C ASP A 360 -15.76 10.42 10.31
N ALA A 361 -16.16 9.20 9.96
CA ALA A 361 -16.33 8.11 10.90
C ALA A 361 -15.82 6.82 10.28
N GLN A 362 -15.19 5.99 11.10
CA GLN A 362 -14.72 4.66 10.71
C GLN A 362 -14.93 3.68 11.85
N THR A 363 -15.42 2.49 11.49
CA THR A 363 -15.46 1.33 12.38
C THR A 363 -14.76 0.17 11.72
N ASN A 364 -14.03 -0.62 12.48
CA ASN A 364 -13.51 -1.87 11.98
C ASN A 364 -13.59 -2.97 13.04
N GLU A 365 -13.96 -4.16 12.59
CA GLU A 365 -14.08 -5.36 13.39
C GLU A 365 -13.02 -6.36 12.93
N HIS A 366 -12.27 -6.91 13.89
CA HIS A 366 -11.32 -7.99 13.65
C HIS A 366 -11.85 -9.29 14.24
N ARG A 367 -11.68 -10.41 13.47
CA ARG A 367 -12.08 -11.75 13.89
C ARG A 367 -11.01 -12.75 13.50
N GLN A 368 -10.95 -13.85 14.23
CA GLN A 368 -9.98 -14.91 13.97
C GLN A 368 -10.56 -16.30 14.21
N ARG A 369 -9.96 -17.29 13.53
CA ARG A 369 -10.11 -18.71 13.78
C ARG A 369 -8.81 -19.43 13.40
N SER A 370 -8.55 -20.60 13.95
CA SER A 370 -7.35 -21.37 13.67
C SER A 370 -7.60 -22.86 13.82
N GLY A 371 -6.75 -23.68 13.20
CA GLY A 371 -6.85 -25.14 13.27
C GLY A 371 -5.48 -25.80 13.23
N MET A 372 -5.37 -26.96 13.87
CA MET A 372 -4.23 -27.89 13.76
C MET A 372 -4.66 -29.08 12.91
N GLY A 373 -4.17 -29.16 11.69
CA GLY A 373 -4.58 -30.08 10.64
C GLY A 373 -4.89 -29.36 9.34
N ILE A 374 -4.94 -30.07 8.22
CA ILE A 374 -5.28 -29.50 6.92
C ILE A 374 -6.73 -29.02 6.95
N ASP A 375 -6.98 -27.75 6.63
CA ASP A 375 -8.27 -27.08 6.53
C ASP A 375 -9.16 -27.08 7.79
N THR A 376 -8.67 -27.61 8.92
CA THR A 376 -9.44 -27.69 10.17
C THR A 376 -9.78 -26.33 10.79
N TYR A 377 -9.17 -25.26 10.35
CA TYR A 377 -9.54 -23.90 10.75
C TYR A 377 -10.99 -23.54 10.34
N ASN A 378 -11.53 -24.20 9.31
CA ASN A 378 -12.90 -24.01 8.82
C ASN A 378 -13.97 -24.70 9.69
N ASP A 379 -13.58 -25.63 10.56
CA ASP A 379 -14.53 -26.41 11.39
C ASP A 379 -15.20 -25.54 12.47
N GLY A 380 -14.61 -24.41 12.79
CA GLY A 380 -15.13 -23.48 13.79
C GLY A 380 -15.57 -22.12 13.23
N PRO A 381 -16.46 -21.41 13.94
CA PRO A 381 -16.84 -20.06 13.56
C PRO A 381 -15.69 -19.08 13.83
N TYR A 382 -15.67 -17.97 13.09
CA TYR A 382 -14.86 -16.83 13.46
C TYR A 382 -15.22 -16.32 14.86
N LYS A 383 -14.21 -15.99 15.65
CA LYS A 383 -14.35 -15.34 16.95
C LYS A 383 -13.90 -13.89 16.83
N LYS A 384 -14.78 -12.97 17.19
CA LYS A 384 -14.43 -11.55 17.30
C LYS A 384 -13.44 -11.41 18.45
N ASP A 385 -12.34 -10.73 18.21
CA ASP A 385 -11.32 -10.47 19.22
C ASP A 385 -11.07 -8.98 19.46
N ALA A 386 -11.40 -8.14 18.46
CA ALA A 386 -11.31 -6.70 18.61
C ALA A 386 -12.33 -5.93 17.76
N ASP A 387 -12.72 -4.74 18.21
CA ASP A 387 -13.25 -3.70 17.35
C ASP A 387 -12.61 -2.35 17.65
N PHE A 388 -12.67 -1.46 16.63
CA PHE A 388 -12.14 -0.12 16.69
C PHE A 388 -13.15 0.85 16.11
N HIS A 389 -13.24 2.02 16.72
CA HIS A 389 -14.06 3.14 16.23
C HIS A 389 -13.22 4.42 16.22
N ASN A 390 -13.39 5.21 15.18
CA ASN A 390 -12.82 6.54 15.09
C ASN A 390 -13.87 7.51 14.55
N TYR A 391 -13.99 8.66 15.18
CA TYR A 391 -14.85 9.77 14.76
C TYR A 391 -14.01 11.03 14.74
N GLY A 392 -13.94 11.70 13.59
CA GLY A 392 -13.09 12.86 13.38
C GLY A 392 -13.87 14.07 12.88
N VAL A 393 -13.45 15.24 13.32
CA VAL A 393 -13.79 16.53 12.74
C VAL A 393 -12.53 17.25 12.32
N PHE A 394 -12.52 17.83 11.13
CA PHE A 394 -11.34 18.45 10.57
C PHE A 394 -11.65 19.70 9.77
N SER A 395 -10.63 20.56 9.69
CA SER A 395 -10.66 21.77 8.86
C SER A 395 -9.26 22.10 8.39
N GLU A 396 -9.13 22.45 7.12
CA GLU A 396 -7.87 22.86 6.47
C GLU A 396 -8.11 24.14 5.69
N LEU A 397 -7.30 25.16 6.00
CA LEU A 397 -7.38 26.50 5.43
C LEU A 397 -6.15 26.76 4.57
N THR A 398 -6.34 27.23 3.34
CA THR A 398 -5.29 27.83 2.52
C THR A 398 -5.59 29.32 2.40
N TRP A 399 -4.67 30.14 2.86
CA TRP A 399 -4.72 31.59 2.72
C TRP A 399 -3.63 32.06 1.76
N TYR A 400 -4.05 32.67 0.67
CA TYR A 400 -3.21 33.34 -0.33
C TYR A 400 -2.95 34.76 0.17
N ALA A 401 -2.00 34.90 1.10
CA ALA A 401 -1.71 36.15 1.81
C ALA A 401 -1.17 37.25 0.89
N ALA A 402 -0.53 36.88 -0.21
CA ALA A 402 -0.10 37.71 -1.32
C ALA A 402 0.08 36.82 -2.57
N ASP A 403 0.37 37.43 -3.71
CA ASP A 403 0.55 36.74 -5.00
C ASP A 403 1.59 35.60 -4.93
N ARG A 404 2.51 35.68 -3.98
CA ARG A 404 3.63 34.74 -3.82
C ARG A 404 3.67 34.03 -2.49
N ASP A 405 2.71 34.29 -1.60
CA ASP A 405 2.71 33.83 -0.23
C ASP A 405 1.47 33.01 0.08
N ARG A 406 1.67 31.77 0.48
CA ARG A 406 0.59 30.86 0.89
C ARG A 406 0.81 30.37 2.31
N LEU A 407 -0.20 30.44 3.13
CA LEU A 407 -0.25 29.80 4.46
C LEU A 407 -1.32 28.73 4.46
N ILE A 408 -0.89 27.49 4.61
CA ILE A 408 -1.78 26.32 4.71
C ILE A 408 -1.77 25.86 6.16
N SER A 409 -2.94 25.78 6.80
CA SER A 409 -3.07 25.37 8.19
C SER A 409 -4.26 24.45 8.37
N GLY A 410 -4.09 23.38 9.15
CA GLY A 410 -5.15 22.43 9.41
C GLY A 410 -5.23 22.04 10.88
N ALA A 411 -6.45 21.74 11.33
CA ALA A 411 -6.73 21.19 12.64
C ALA A 411 -7.71 20.03 12.54
N ARG A 412 -7.49 19.00 13.37
CA ARG A 412 -8.33 17.80 13.45
C ARG A 412 -8.45 17.35 14.90
N LEU A 413 -9.62 16.87 15.26
CA LEU A 413 -9.87 16.23 16.55
C LEU A 413 -10.53 14.87 16.30
N ASP A 414 -9.89 13.81 16.77
CA ASP A 414 -10.41 12.45 16.69
C ASP A 414 -10.80 11.92 18.05
N ARG A 415 -11.87 11.13 18.10
CA ARG A 415 -12.22 10.26 19.21
C ARG A 415 -12.06 8.83 18.75
N ALA A 416 -10.97 8.17 19.19
CA ALA A 416 -10.67 6.80 18.88
C ALA A 416 -10.94 5.88 20.06
N SER A 417 -11.40 4.65 19.79
CA SER A 417 -11.58 3.62 20.83
C SER A 417 -11.32 2.24 20.28
N ALA A 418 -10.95 1.32 21.17
CA ALA A 418 -10.84 -0.10 20.92
C ALA A 418 -11.44 -0.92 22.06
N LYS A 419 -12.01 -2.10 21.74
CA LYS A 419 -12.50 -3.07 22.70
C LYS A 419 -11.82 -4.42 22.51
N ASP A 420 -11.39 -5.03 23.64
CA ASP A 420 -10.79 -6.37 23.68
C ASP A 420 -11.88 -7.41 23.98
N PHE A 421 -12.19 -8.25 23.00
CA PHE A 421 -13.18 -9.34 23.15
C PHE A 421 -12.53 -10.67 23.50
N ARG A 422 -11.19 -10.77 23.54
CA ARG A 422 -10.50 -12.01 23.88
C ARG A 422 -10.77 -12.38 25.34
N GLN A 423 -11.35 -13.53 25.58
CA GLN A 423 -11.60 -14.04 26.93
C GLN A 423 -10.36 -14.69 27.55
N THR A 424 -9.45 -15.18 26.70
CA THR A 424 -8.21 -15.83 27.11
C THR A 424 -7.02 -15.34 26.29
N LEU A 425 -5.83 -15.43 26.86
CA LEU A 425 -4.54 -15.18 26.22
C LEU A 425 -3.70 -16.45 26.19
N GLY A 426 -2.81 -16.58 25.19
CA GLY A 426 -1.98 -17.76 24.98
C GLY A 426 -2.72 -18.88 24.23
N SER A 427 -2.08 -20.03 24.08
CA SER A 427 -2.62 -21.19 23.37
C SER A 427 -2.27 -22.49 24.09
N GLY A 428 -3.11 -23.52 23.87
CA GLY A 428 -2.90 -24.86 24.45
C GLY A 428 -2.84 -24.82 25.98
N MET A 429 -1.85 -25.48 26.56
CA MET A 429 -1.66 -25.57 28.00
C MET A 429 -1.19 -24.24 28.66
N MET A 430 -0.81 -23.23 27.86
CA MET A 430 -0.42 -21.90 28.37
C MET A 430 -1.58 -20.90 28.28
N THR A 431 -2.80 -21.35 28.04
CA THR A 431 -4.00 -20.52 28.05
C THR A 431 -4.28 -19.99 29.44
N ARG A 432 -4.50 -18.69 29.56
CA ARG A 432 -4.83 -17.99 30.82
C ARG A 432 -5.99 -17.01 30.59
N PRO A 433 -6.79 -16.68 31.62
CA PRO A 433 -7.78 -15.61 31.52
C PRO A 433 -7.14 -14.31 31.04
N ASN A 434 -7.85 -13.56 30.20
CA ASN A 434 -7.44 -12.25 29.75
C ASN A 434 -7.86 -11.19 30.78
N PRO A 435 -6.94 -10.46 31.43
CA PRO A 435 -7.30 -9.46 32.41
C PRO A 435 -8.00 -8.22 31.82
N THR A 436 -7.96 -8.06 30.49
CA THR A 436 -8.62 -6.97 29.77
C THR A 436 -9.85 -7.43 28.97
N ALA A 437 -10.35 -8.65 29.24
CA ALA A 437 -11.55 -9.17 28.57
C ALA A 437 -12.73 -8.19 28.72
N ASP A 438 -13.37 -7.88 27.60
CA ASP A 438 -14.50 -6.92 27.47
C ASP A 438 -14.21 -5.47 27.86
N HIS A 439 -12.95 -5.12 28.17
CA HIS A 439 -12.56 -3.74 28.43
C HIS A 439 -12.58 -2.92 27.15
N THR A 440 -13.00 -1.66 27.28
CA THR A 440 -12.92 -0.64 26.23
C THR A 440 -11.99 0.46 26.67
N ARG A 441 -11.07 0.86 25.80
CA ARG A 441 -10.26 2.05 25.97
C ARG A 441 -10.57 3.08 24.90
N ALA A 442 -10.40 4.36 25.20
CA ALA A 442 -10.67 5.42 24.26
C ALA A 442 -9.84 6.66 24.58
N ASP A 443 -9.33 7.29 23.51
CA ASP A 443 -8.52 8.52 23.61
C ASP A 443 -9.06 9.61 22.69
N THR A 444 -8.81 10.86 23.05
CA THR A 444 -9.09 12.03 22.21
C THR A 444 -7.76 12.55 21.68
N LEU A 445 -7.64 12.64 20.35
CA LEU A 445 -6.39 12.80 19.64
C LEU A 445 -6.42 14.10 18.81
N PRO A 446 -5.91 15.22 19.33
CA PRO A 446 -5.75 16.45 18.55
C PRO A 446 -4.58 16.30 17.57
N SER A 447 -4.77 16.82 16.35
CA SER A 447 -3.75 16.91 15.31
C SER A 447 -3.88 18.25 14.60
N GLY A 448 -2.79 18.75 14.04
CA GLY A 448 -2.81 19.98 13.26
C GLY A 448 -1.45 20.30 12.67
N PHE A 449 -1.45 21.18 11.70
CA PHE A 449 -0.23 21.66 11.07
C PHE A 449 -0.39 23.10 10.60
N THR A 450 0.74 23.73 10.34
CA THR A 450 0.82 24.96 9.59
C THR A 450 2.03 24.92 8.67
N ARG A 451 1.86 25.31 7.40
CA ARG A 451 2.91 25.36 6.38
C ARG A 451 2.85 26.70 5.65
N TYR A 452 3.98 27.37 5.58
CA TYR A 452 4.19 28.57 4.80
C TYR A 452 4.95 28.22 3.54
N GLU A 453 4.49 28.77 2.41
CA GLU A 453 5.11 28.63 1.09
C GLU A 453 5.32 30.02 0.49
N HIS A 454 6.49 30.23 -0.11
CA HIS A 454 6.90 31.51 -0.72
C HIS A 454 7.54 31.28 -2.08
N ASP A 455 6.99 31.90 -3.10
CA ASP A 455 7.55 31.91 -4.46
C ASP A 455 8.50 33.08 -4.62
N LEU A 456 9.78 32.82 -4.91
CA LEU A 456 10.79 33.86 -5.07
C LEU A 456 10.50 34.75 -6.29
N ALA A 457 10.75 36.07 -6.15
CA ALA A 457 10.43 37.06 -7.17
C ALA A 457 11.14 36.84 -8.50
N ASP A 458 12.45 36.54 -8.43
CA ASP A 458 13.34 36.52 -9.59
C ASP A 458 13.86 35.12 -9.92
N SER A 459 13.17 34.08 -9.40
CA SER A 459 13.55 32.70 -9.59
C SER A 459 12.32 31.80 -9.57
N PRO A 460 12.20 30.77 -10.41
CA PRO A 460 11.13 29.79 -10.40
C PRO A 460 11.30 28.82 -9.21
N THR A 461 11.46 29.38 -8.02
CA THR A 461 11.73 28.66 -6.78
C THR A 461 10.64 28.88 -5.77
N THR A 462 10.04 27.82 -5.28
CA THR A 462 9.17 27.82 -4.10
C THR A 462 9.96 27.35 -2.88
N LEU A 463 10.01 28.18 -1.84
CA LEU A 463 10.51 27.82 -0.51
C LEU A 463 9.34 27.43 0.38
N TYR A 464 9.53 26.47 1.28
CA TYR A 464 8.50 26.10 2.25
C TYR A 464 9.08 25.71 3.59
N ALA A 465 8.25 25.94 4.65
CA ALA A 465 8.48 25.41 5.99
C ALA A 465 7.13 25.08 6.64
N GLY A 466 7.00 23.87 7.19
CA GLY A 466 5.78 23.38 7.79
C GLY A 466 6.04 22.69 9.13
N LEU A 467 5.28 23.07 10.15
CA LEU A 467 5.27 22.41 11.45
C LEU A 467 3.98 21.61 11.60
N GLY A 468 4.09 20.31 11.82
CA GLY A 468 2.95 19.42 12.02
C GLY A 468 3.02 18.71 13.38
N HIS A 469 1.85 18.52 13.97
CA HIS A 469 1.64 17.69 15.17
C HIS A 469 0.51 16.72 14.89
N THR A 470 0.73 15.43 15.13
CA THR A 470 -0.31 14.42 14.96
C THR A 470 -0.26 13.40 16.10
N GLN A 471 -1.43 12.90 16.49
CA GLN A 471 -1.56 11.82 17.45
C GLN A 471 -2.25 10.63 16.81
N ARG A 472 -1.77 9.43 17.09
CA ARG A 472 -2.22 8.18 16.53
C ARG A 472 -2.63 7.20 17.62
N PHE A 473 -3.85 6.68 17.54
CA PHE A 473 -4.27 5.56 18.38
C PHE A 473 -3.50 4.30 17.95
N PRO A 474 -3.08 3.43 18.89
CA PRO A 474 -2.44 2.17 18.55
C PRO A 474 -3.39 1.27 17.75
N ASP A 475 -2.88 0.63 16.70
CA ASP A 475 -3.66 -0.28 15.85
C ASP A 475 -3.71 -1.71 16.41
N TYR A 476 -4.47 -2.56 15.73
CA TYR A 476 -4.66 -3.96 16.09
C TYR A 476 -3.34 -4.71 16.33
N TRP A 477 -2.39 -4.60 15.41
CA TRP A 477 -1.11 -5.28 15.51
C TRP A 477 -0.23 -4.81 16.67
N GLU A 478 -0.45 -3.61 17.20
CA GLU A 478 0.28 -3.05 18.36
C GLU A 478 -0.35 -3.45 19.70
N LEU A 479 -1.67 -3.62 19.73
CA LEU A 479 -2.42 -3.92 20.95
C LEU A 479 -2.63 -5.43 21.17
N PHE A 480 -2.72 -6.21 20.08
CA PHE A 480 -3.19 -7.61 20.15
C PHE A 480 -2.13 -8.63 19.74
N SER A 481 -1.09 -8.24 18.98
CA SER A 481 -0.04 -9.18 18.55
C SER A 481 1.09 -9.38 19.56
N PRO A 482 1.50 -8.40 20.41
CA PRO A 482 2.56 -8.63 21.38
C PRO A 482 2.17 -9.64 22.45
N ASN A 483 3.13 -10.45 22.87
CA ASN A 483 2.93 -11.39 23.97
C ASN A 483 2.78 -10.66 25.32
N SER A 484 3.40 -9.49 25.47
CA SER A 484 3.32 -8.64 26.66
C SER A 484 3.35 -7.16 26.33
N GLY A 485 2.81 -6.35 27.22
CA GLY A 485 2.95 -4.89 27.22
C GLY A 485 4.19 -4.41 27.99
N PRO A 486 4.26 -3.12 28.27
CA PRO A 486 5.30 -2.54 29.12
C PRO A 486 5.46 -3.28 30.45
N THR A 487 6.66 -3.28 30.99
CA THR A 487 6.95 -3.97 32.26
C THR A 487 6.02 -3.48 33.37
N GLY A 488 5.36 -4.43 34.05
CA GLY A 488 4.38 -4.15 35.12
C GLY A 488 2.95 -3.91 34.65
N SER A 489 2.70 -3.91 33.34
CA SER A 489 1.34 -3.81 32.76
C SER A 489 0.63 -5.17 32.75
N LEU A 490 -0.70 -5.13 32.59
CA LEU A 490 -1.52 -6.35 32.42
C LEU A 490 -1.22 -7.01 31.06
N ASN A 491 -1.18 -6.22 29.99
CA ASN A 491 -0.84 -6.61 28.60
C ASN A 491 -0.64 -5.35 27.75
N ALA A 492 -0.41 -5.50 26.45
CA ALA A 492 -0.22 -4.38 25.53
C ALA A 492 -1.51 -3.55 25.36
N PHE A 493 -2.68 -4.19 25.32
CA PHE A 493 -3.96 -3.50 25.18
C PHE A 493 -4.20 -2.49 26.32
N ASP A 494 -3.87 -2.86 27.56
CA ASP A 494 -4.06 -2.01 28.73
C ASP A 494 -3.19 -0.73 28.71
N SER A 495 -1.94 -0.86 28.30
CA SER A 495 -0.92 0.11 28.68
C SER A 495 -0.19 0.81 27.54
N ILE A 496 -0.28 0.33 26.29
CA ILE A 496 0.34 0.99 25.13
C ILE A 496 -0.39 2.31 24.86
N LYS A 497 0.35 3.42 24.88
CA LYS A 497 -0.18 4.77 24.72
C LYS A 497 -0.24 5.18 23.25
N PRO A 498 -1.13 6.12 22.88
CA PRO A 498 -1.10 6.79 21.59
C PRO A 498 0.25 7.46 21.31
N GLU A 499 0.76 7.28 20.08
CA GLU A 499 1.95 8.00 19.61
C GLU A 499 1.63 9.46 19.30
N LYS A 500 2.61 10.34 19.57
CA LYS A 500 2.52 11.79 19.35
C LYS A 500 3.74 12.25 18.59
N THR A 501 3.56 12.61 17.33
CA THR A 501 4.63 13.08 16.46
C THR A 501 4.54 14.60 16.30
N THR A 502 5.64 15.29 16.55
CA THR A 502 5.81 16.71 16.18
C THR A 502 6.99 16.82 15.25
N GLN A 503 6.77 17.38 14.06
CA GLN A 503 7.78 17.40 13.00
C GLN A 503 7.79 18.76 12.30
N LEU A 504 8.99 19.28 12.05
CA LEU A 504 9.26 20.39 11.16
C LEU A 504 9.79 19.84 9.85
N ASP A 505 9.13 20.19 8.75
CA ASP A 505 9.54 19.94 7.38
C ASP A 505 9.90 21.27 6.71
N PHE A 506 10.96 21.31 5.93
CA PHE A 506 11.34 22.50 5.18
C PHE A 506 12.09 22.12 3.91
N GLY A 507 12.05 22.99 2.90
CA GLY A 507 12.71 22.68 1.66
C GLY A 507 12.46 23.72 0.58
N LEU A 508 12.84 23.32 -0.62
CA LEU A 508 12.67 24.12 -1.82
C LEU A 508 12.32 23.25 -3.04
N GLN A 509 11.65 23.87 -3.98
CA GLN A 509 11.43 23.34 -5.33
C GLN A 509 11.84 24.40 -6.34
N TYR A 510 12.62 23.99 -7.34
CA TYR A 510 13.03 24.81 -8.47
C TYR A 510 12.56 24.14 -9.75
N LYS A 511 11.86 24.86 -10.62
CA LYS A 511 11.30 24.29 -11.84
C LYS A 511 11.37 25.26 -13.00
N THR A 512 12.13 24.87 -14.03
CA THR A 512 12.17 25.49 -15.35
C THR A 512 11.78 24.46 -16.41
N GLU A 513 11.80 24.84 -17.68
CA GLU A 513 11.63 23.89 -18.80
C GLU A 513 12.70 22.79 -18.81
N ASP A 514 13.96 23.14 -18.51
CA ASP A 514 15.08 22.21 -18.60
C ASP A 514 15.46 21.56 -17.28
N LEU A 515 15.24 22.23 -16.14
CA LEU A 515 15.69 21.76 -14.83
C LEU A 515 14.55 21.75 -13.82
N GLU A 516 14.31 20.59 -13.29
CA GLU A 516 13.48 20.40 -12.10
C GLU A 516 14.37 19.88 -10.96
N ALA A 517 14.43 20.61 -9.85
CA ALA A 517 15.25 20.24 -8.70
C ALA A 517 14.47 20.49 -7.39
N TRP A 518 14.68 19.64 -6.40
CA TRP A 518 14.08 19.83 -5.10
C TRP A 518 14.99 19.35 -3.98
N ALA A 519 14.81 19.93 -2.81
CA ALA A 519 15.39 19.46 -1.56
C ALA A 519 14.36 19.58 -0.46
N SER A 520 14.24 18.55 0.37
CA SER A 520 13.35 18.46 1.51
C SER A 520 14.12 17.92 2.70
N ALA A 521 13.98 18.54 3.86
CA ALA A 521 14.54 18.04 5.10
C ALA A 521 13.48 18.06 6.18
N TYR A 522 13.62 17.15 7.16
CA TYR A 522 12.73 17.06 8.29
C TYR A 522 13.48 16.78 9.58
N VAL A 523 12.93 17.26 10.68
CA VAL A 523 13.35 16.95 12.03
C VAL A 523 12.11 16.82 12.92
N GLY A 524 12.02 15.74 13.69
CA GLY A 524 10.86 15.45 14.52
C GLY A 524 11.18 14.73 15.79
N GLN A 525 10.23 14.84 16.71
CA GLN A 525 10.17 14.06 17.94
C GLN A 525 8.89 13.23 17.94
N VAL A 526 9.02 11.96 18.28
CA VAL A 526 7.88 11.05 18.48
C VAL A 526 7.88 10.66 19.95
N ARG A 527 6.92 11.17 20.70
CA ARG A 527 6.67 10.74 22.06
C ARG A 527 5.79 9.51 22.06
N ASP A 528 6.05 8.63 23.03
CA ASP A 528 5.32 7.37 23.15
C ASP A 528 5.40 6.50 21.86
N TYR A 529 6.51 6.55 21.10
CA TYR A 529 6.74 5.70 19.94
C TYR A 529 6.61 4.22 20.33
N ILE A 530 5.80 3.45 19.59
CA ILE A 530 5.55 2.04 19.90
C ILE A 530 6.64 1.18 19.27
N LEU A 531 7.46 0.57 20.14
CA LEU A 531 8.58 -0.28 19.78
C LEU A 531 8.33 -1.71 20.26
N PHE A 532 8.77 -2.70 19.46
CA PHE A 532 8.76 -4.11 19.85
C PHE A 532 10.16 -4.55 20.25
N ASN A 533 10.24 -5.19 21.39
CA ASN A 533 11.46 -5.75 21.98
C ASN A 533 11.37 -7.29 21.93
N TYR A 534 12.36 -7.93 21.32
CA TYR A 534 12.50 -9.38 21.16
C TYR A 534 13.75 -9.93 21.86
N THR A 535 14.28 -9.19 22.83
CA THR A 535 15.46 -9.63 23.60
C THR A 535 15.16 -10.82 24.51
N THR A 536 13.87 -11.06 24.80
CA THR A 536 13.38 -12.28 25.45
C THR A 536 12.88 -13.28 24.41
N THR A 537 12.43 -14.45 24.82
CA THR A 537 11.84 -15.47 23.93
C THR A 537 10.49 -15.07 23.34
N THR A 538 9.91 -13.97 23.82
CA THR A 538 8.59 -13.46 23.42
C THR A 538 8.66 -11.99 23.09
N SER A 539 7.73 -11.51 22.23
CA SER A 539 7.63 -10.09 21.88
C SER A 539 7.01 -9.27 23.00
N GLN A 540 7.62 -8.12 23.30
CA GLN A 540 7.11 -7.12 24.22
C GLN A 540 6.90 -5.80 23.48
N ALA A 541 5.70 -5.19 23.56
CA ALA A 541 5.49 -3.83 23.09
C ALA A 541 5.78 -2.84 24.22
N GLU A 542 6.42 -1.73 23.88
CA GLU A 542 6.74 -0.65 24.84
C GLU A 542 6.62 0.72 24.16
N ASN A 543 6.34 1.76 24.94
CA ASN A 543 6.42 3.14 24.48
C ASN A 543 7.78 3.72 24.84
N ILE A 544 8.44 4.34 23.88
CA ILE A 544 9.71 5.05 24.03
C ILE A 544 9.58 6.47 23.45
N ASP A 545 10.51 7.35 23.79
CA ASP A 545 10.67 8.61 23.06
C ASP A 545 11.70 8.46 21.96
N ALA A 546 11.36 8.92 20.76
CA ALA A 546 12.24 8.85 19.60
C ALA A 546 12.48 10.23 18.98
N ARG A 547 13.66 10.42 18.41
CA ARG A 547 13.98 11.53 17.51
C ARG A 547 14.21 11.01 16.11
N ILE A 548 13.63 11.68 15.13
CA ILE A 548 13.77 11.36 13.72
C ILE A 548 14.24 12.58 12.95
N MET A 549 15.10 12.38 11.96
CA MET A 549 15.51 13.42 11.02
C MET A 549 15.96 12.80 9.70
N GLY A 550 16.00 13.59 8.68
CA GLY A 550 16.48 13.15 7.37
C GLY A 550 16.15 14.14 6.29
N GLY A 551 16.26 13.67 5.06
CA GLY A 551 15.93 14.49 3.90
C GLY A 551 15.94 13.70 2.62
N GLU A 552 15.32 14.28 1.62
CA GLU A 552 15.35 13.82 0.25
C GLU A 552 15.75 15.01 -0.64
N LEU A 553 16.52 14.73 -1.65
CA LEU A 553 16.83 15.69 -2.71
C LEU A 553 16.81 14.99 -4.06
N GLY A 554 16.56 15.74 -5.09
CA GLY A 554 16.63 15.24 -6.44
C GLY A 554 16.71 16.36 -7.46
N ALA A 555 17.15 15.98 -8.64
CA ALA A 555 17.14 16.85 -9.81
C ALA A 555 16.91 16.01 -11.07
N ALA A 556 16.22 16.61 -12.04
CA ALA A 556 16.08 16.09 -13.39
C ALA A 556 16.42 17.23 -14.35
N TYR A 557 17.36 16.98 -15.25
CA TYR A 557 17.88 17.98 -16.16
C TYR A 557 17.88 17.50 -17.61
N ASN A 558 17.25 18.27 -18.49
CA ASN A 558 17.29 18.06 -19.92
C ASN A 558 18.64 18.57 -20.45
N LEU A 559 19.61 17.66 -20.61
CA LEU A 559 20.94 17.96 -21.12
C LEU A 559 20.88 18.48 -22.57
N THR A 560 19.97 17.93 -23.34
CA THR A 560 19.61 18.30 -24.72
C THR A 560 18.14 17.96 -24.94
N ASN A 561 17.58 18.24 -26.09
CA ASN A 561 16.21 17.83 -26.49
C ASN A 561 15.99 16.31 -26.44
N HIS A 562 17.06 15.50 -26.43
CA HIS A 562 16.98 14.04 -26.45
C HIS A 562 17.54 13.41 -25.17
N TRP A 563 18.44 14.05 -24.47
CA TRP A 563 19.08 13.50 -23.28
C TRP A 563 18.57 14.14 -22.00
N LYS A 564 18.08 13.30 -21.09
CA LYS A 564 17.68 13.68 -19.75
C LYS A 564 18.52 12.92 -18.72
N ALA A 565 19.10 13.63 -17.77
CA ALA A 565 19.74 13.04 -16.60
C ALA A 565 18.89 13.32 -15.35
N ASP A 566 18.76 12.35 -14.48
CA ASP A 566 18.09 12.52 -13.18
C ASP A 566 18.91 11.89 -12.05
N ALA A 567 18.78 12.46 -10.87
CA ALA A 567 19.39 11.94 -9.66
C ALA A 567 18.48 12.16 -8.46
N THR A 568 18.44 11.17 -7.55
CA THR A 568 17.74 11.31 -6.27
C THR A 568 18.60 10.77 -5.14
N LEU A 569 18.46 11.36 -3.96
CA LEU A 569 19.10 10.92 -2.73
C LEU A 569 18.07 10.96 -1.60
N ALA A 570 18.02 9.93 -0.77
CA ALA A 570 17.17 9.86 0.40
C ALA A 570 17.95 9.33 1.61
N TYR A 571 17.76 9.97 2.75
CA TYR A 571 18.37 9.57 4.01
C TYR A 571 17.40 9.71 5.17
N ALA A 572 17.35 8.70 6.03
CA ALA A 572 16.58 8.70 7.25
C ALA A 572 17.47 8.32 8.45
N TRP A 573 17.30 9.03 9.55
CA TRP A 573 18.01 8.81 10.80
C TRP A 573 17.04 8.81 11.97
N GLY A 574 17.20 7.85 12.88
CA GLY A 574 16.41 7.75 14.09
C GLY A 574 17.26 7.43 15.31
N LYS A 575 16.80 7.91 16.48
CA LYS A 575 17.38 7.61 17.79
C LYS A 575 16.27 7.35 18.79
N ASN A 576 16.38 6.26 19.54
CA ASN A 576 15.65 6.04 20.77
C ASN A 576 16.21 6.98 21.84
N SER A 577 15.45 7.99 22.25
CA SER A 577 15.89 8.98 23.25
C SER A 577 15.78 8.44 24.68
N SER A 578 15.02 7.36 24.90
CA SER A 578 14.82 6.77 26.22
C SER A 578 16.05 5.98 26.71
N ASP A 579 16.79 5.33 25.78
CA ASP A 579 17.99 4.55 26.11
C ASP A 579 19.27 5.04 25.40
N GLY A 580 19.14 5.97 24.45
CA GLY A 580 20.27 6.54 23.72
C GLY A 580 20.72 5.75 22.49
N ASN A 581 20.11 4.58 22.21
CA ASN A 581 20.45 3.70 21.09
C ASN A 581 19.95 4.24 19.73
N ALA A 582 20.35 3.58 18.66
CA ALA A 582 19.73 3.80 17.34
C ALA A 582 18.25 3.39 17.38
N LEU A 583 17.39 4.10 16.64
CA LEU A 583 16.06 3.58 16.35
C LEU A 583 16.22 2.43 15.35
N PRO A 584 15.66 1.24 15.60
CA PRO A 584 15.82 0.10 14.71
C PRO A 584 15.02 0.27 13.42
N GLN A 585 15.36 -0.54 12.42
CA GLN A 585 14.67 -0.61 11.13
C GLN A 585 14.70 0.72 10.36
N MET A 586 15.79 1.49 10.48
CA MET A 586 16.01 2.71 9.72
C MET A 586 16.65 2.37 8.36
N PRO A 587 16.07 2.79 7.22
CA PRO A 587 16.68 2.57 5.92
C PRO A 587 18.02 3.32 5.80
N PRO A 588 19.02 2.73 5.11
CA PRO A 588 20.29 3.41 4.82
C PRO A 588 20.12 4.51 3.77
N LEU A 589 21.18 5.29 3.55
CA LEU A 589 21.26 6.25 2.46
C LEU A 589 21.09 5.54 1.10
N ASP A 590 20.13 5.99 0.30
CA ASP A 590 19.80 5.48 -1.04
C ASP A 590 19.99 6.59 -2.07
N ALA A 591 20.87 6.36 -3.04
CA ALA A 591 21.12 7.25 -4.16
C ALA A 591 20.77 6.54 -5.47
N ARG A 592 20.14 7.27 -6.38
CA ARG A 592 19.76 6.79 -7.72
C ARG A 592 20.17 7.81 -8.76
N PHE A 593 20.70 7.31 -9.87
CA PHE A 593 21.16 8.12 -11.01
C PHE A 593 20.56 7.53 -12.27
N GLY A 594 19.76 8.31 -12.98
CA GLY A 594 19.15 7.97 -14.23
C GLY A 594 19.77 8.73 -15.40
N LEU A 595 19.85 8.10 -16.56
CA LEU A 595 20.18 8.73 -17.82
C LEU A 595 19.25 8.14 -18.88
N THR A 596 18.50 8.99 -19.56
CA THR A 596 17.53 8.58 -20.57
C THR A 596 17.81 9.34 -21.86
N TYR A 597 17.83 8.61 -22.98
CA TYR A 597 17.76 9.12 -24.33
C TYR A 597 16.36 8.89 -24.88
N SER A 598 15.75 9.90 -25.46
CA SER A 598 14.40 9.83 -26.00
C SER A 598 14.32 10.45 -27.39
N GLU A 599 13.65 9.76 -28.28
CA GLU A 599 13.20 10.23 -29.59
C GLU A 599 11.67 10.23 -29.62
N GLU A 600 11.06 10.67 -30.71
CA GLU A 600 9.61 10.74 -30.85
C GLU A 600 8.89 9.41 -30.52
N ASN A 601 9.43 8.29 -30.97
CA ASN A 601 8.77 6.98 -30.87
C ASN A 601 9.52 5.98 -29.99
N TRP A 602 10.70 6.28 -29.49
CA TRP A 602 11.46 5.36 -28.65
C TRP A 602 12.31 6.04 -27.60
N SER A 603 12.60 5.30 -26.55
CA SER A 603 13.56 5.71 -25.54
C SER A 603 14.46 4.57 -25.14
N ALA A 604 15.64 4.92 -24.61
CA ALA A 604 16.55 4.00 -23.94
C ALA A 604 17.10 4.67 -22.69
N GLY A 605 17.15 3.94 -21.59
CA GLY A 605 17.56 4.48 -20.30
C GLY A 605 18.42 3.53 -19.50
N ALA A 606 19.16 4.13 -18.56
CA ALA A 606 19.97 3.43 -17.57
C ALA A 606 19.65 3.96 -16.17
N LEU A 607 19.60 3.07 -15.19
CA LEU A 607 19.44 3.39 -13.77
C LEU A 607 20.59 2.77 -12.98
N TRP A 608 21.31 3.58 -12.25
CA TRP A 608 22.32 3.15 -11.28
C TRP A 608 21.86 3.49 -9.86
N ARG A 609 21.61 2.48 -9.04
CA ARG A 609 21.22 2.63 -7.64
C ARG A 609 22.39 2.24 -6.74
N VAL A 610 22.73 3.11 -5.80
CA VAL A 610 23.80 2.93 -4.81
C VAL A 610 23.23 3.12 -3.41
N VAL A 611 23.35 2.09 -2.58
CA VAL A 611 22.83 2.09 -1.21
C VAL A 611 23.98 1.89 -0.23
N ALA A 612 24.06 2.75 0.77
CA ALA A 612 25.10 2.65 1.79
C ALA A 612 24.87 1.46 2.75
N GLY A 613 25.91 1.04 3.45
CA GLY A 613 25.73 0.07 4.54
C GLY A 613 25.00 0.67 5.73
N GLN A 614 24.16 -0.14 6.41
CA GLN A 614 23.53 0.25 7.66
C GLN A 614 24.27 -0.37 8.85
N ASN A 615 24.91 0.48 9.63
CA ASN A 615 25.67 0.10 10.82
C ASN A 615 24.99 0.53 12.12
N ARG A 616 23.97 1.37 12.04
CA ARG A 616 23.20 1.87 13.18
C ARG A 616 21.99 0.97 13.39
N ILE A 617 22.11 0.02 14.26
CA ILE A 617 21.10 -0.99 14.58
C ILE A 617 20.85 -1.03 16.10
N ASP A 618 19.67 -1.50 16.51
CA ASP A 618 19.35 -1.92 17.87
C ASP A 618 18.88 -3.38 17.82
N GLN A 619 19.80 -4.29 18.10
CA GLN A 619 19.63 -5.72 17.86
C GLN A 619 18.44 -6.30 18.63
N ASN A 620 17.61 -7.11 17.95
CA ASN A 620 16.37 -7.67 18.49
C ASN A 620 15.29 -6.66 18.86
N LYS A 621 15.39 -5.42 18.38
CA LYS A 621 14.30 -4.44 18.45
C LYS A 621 13.78 -4.10 17.06
N GLY A 622 12.52 -3.67 17.00
CA GLY A 622 11.87 -3.34 15.73
C GLY A 622 10.37 -3.20 15.89
N ASN A 623 9.67 -3.98 15.13
CA ASN A 623 8.20 -3.97 15.07
C ASN A 623 7.65 -5.38 14.79
N VAL A 624 6.35 -5.52 14.60
CA VAL A 624 5.74 -6.83 14.34
C VAL A 624 6.18 -7.45 13.00
N VAL A 625 6.55 -6.62 12.02
CA VAL A 625 6.94 -7.07 10.68
C VAL A 625 8.40 -7.53 10.67
N GLY A 626 9.30 -6.76 11.25
CA GLY A 626 10.73 -7.01 11.23
C GLY A 626 11.47 -6.42 12.42
N LYS A 627 12.70 -6.86 12.61
CA LYS A 627 13.61 -6.38 13.66
C LYS A 627 15.03 -6.31 13.15
N ASP A 628 15.85 -5.49 13.77
CA ASP A 628 17.28 -5.52 13.52
C ASP A 628 17.88 -6.82 14.06
N PHE A 629 18.60 -7.54 13.22
CA PHE A 629 19.31 -8.76 13.63
C PHE A 629 20.82 -8.67 13.34
N ASP A 630 21.24 -7.91 12.31
CA ASP A 630 22.64 -7.60 12.04
C ASP A 630 22.78 -6.32 11.21
N LYS A 631 24.02 -5.82 11.11
CA LYS A 631 24.44 -4.77 10.20
C LYS A 631 24.36 -5.26 8.76
N THR A 632 24.04 -4.35 7.84
CA THR A 632 23.88 -4.71 6.43
C THR A 632 24.92 -3.98 5.58
N PRO A 633 25.67 -4.68 4.72
CA PRO A 633 26.62 -4.05 3.81
C PRO A 633 25.89 -3.23 2.74
N GLY A 634 26.56 -2.20 2.25
CA GLY A 634 26.09 -1.43 1.10
C GLY A 634 26.17 -2.23 -0.20
N PHE A 635 25.43 -1.78 -1.19
CA PHE A 635 25.43 -2.38 -2.52
C PHE A 635 25.24 -1.33 -3.63
N ALA A 636 25.56 -1.72 -4.86
CA ALA A 636 25.24 -0.97 -6.05
C ALA A 636 24.69 -1.91 -7.11
N VAL A 637 23.63 -1.50 -7.79
CA VAL A 637 22.98 -2.23 -8.88
C VAL A 637 22.76 -1.32 -10.08
N PHE A 638 22.90 -1.90 -11.27
CA PHE A 638 22.75 -1.20 -12.53
C PHE A 638 21.67 -1.86 -13.36
N SER A 639 20.79 -1.09 -13.97
CA SER A 639 19.65 -1.52 -14.74
C SER A 639 19.57 -0.77 -16.06
N LEU A 640 19.05 -1.41 -17.10
CA LEU A 640 18.78 -0.81 -18.41
C LEU A 640 17.31 -0.96 -18.76
N ASN A 641 16.79 0.01 -19.49
CA ASN A 641 15.41 -0.02 -19.99
C ASN A 641 15.32 0.55 -21.41
N GLY A 642 14.21 0.30 -22.06
CA GLY A 642 13.86 0.94 -23.32
C GLY A 642 12.37 0.78 -23.59
N ALA A 643 11.82 1.68 -24.37
CA ALA A 643 10.44 1.59 -24.83
C ALA A 643 10.34 2.03 -26.30
N TYR A 644 9.36 1.49 -27.00
CA TYR A 644 9.06 1.81 -28.37
C TYR A 644 7.54 1.94 -28.56
N ARG A 645 7.10 3.11 -29.01
CA ARG A 645 5.72 3.38 -29.43
C ARG A 645 5.56 2.95 -30.88
N ILE A 646 4.88 1.84 -31.10
CA ILE A 646 4.64 1.27 -32.43
C ILE A 646 3.70 2.18 -33.22
N ASN A 647 2.66 2.67 -32.56
CA ASN A 647 1.69 3.66 -33.01
C ASN A 647 0.95 4.21 -31.78
N ASP A 648 -0.08 5.03 -31.99
CA ASP A 648 -0.83 5.68 -30.91
C ASP A 648 -1.54 4.69 -29.97
N ASN A 649 -1.80 3.47 -30.44
CA ASN A 649 -2.52 2.44 -29.69
C ASN A 649 -1.61 1.40 -29.04
N TRP A 650 -0.33 1.29 -29.44
CA TRP A 650 0.54 0.21 -29.00
C TRP A 650 1.92 0.71 -28.59
N LYS A 651 2.33 0.31 -27.39
CA LYS A 651 3.68 0.56 -26.86
C LYS A 651 4.28 -0.73 -26.31
N VAL A 652 5.57 -0.94 -26.55
CA VAL A 652 6.36 -2.00 -25.94
C VAL A 652 7.44 -1.37 -25.06
N SER A 653 7.54 -1.81 -23.82
CA SER A 653 8.60 -1.43 -22.90
C SER A 653 9.36 -2.68 -22.44
N THR A 654 10.66 -2.59 -22.24
CA THR A 654 11.49 -3.70 -21.80
C THR A 654 12.57 -3.22 -20.84
N GLY A 655 13.05 -4.10 -19.99
CA GLY A 655 14.14 -3.76 -19.08
C GLY A 655 14.90 -4.97 -18.55
N VAL A 656 16.08 -4.67 -18.05
CA VAL A 656 16.97 -5.59 -17.33
C VAL A 656 17.32 -4.95 -16.01
N ASP A 657 16.83 -5.50 -14.91
CA ASP A 657 17.21 -5.05 -13.58
C ASP A 657 18.35 -5.91 -13.04
N ASN A 658 19.22 -5.26 -12.20
CA ASN A 658 20.40 -5.90 -11.66
C ASN A 658 21.23 -6.59 -12.75
N LEU A 659 21.62 -5.86 -13.79
CA LEU A 659 22.28 -6.34 -15.00
C LEU A 659 23.45 -7.26 -14.72
N PHE A 660 24.24 -6.96 -13.68
CA PHE A 660 25.44 -7.72 -13.32
C PHE A 660 25.19 -8.88 -12.37
N GLY A 661 23.93 -9.15 -11.99
CA GLY A 661 23.56 -10.26 -11.11
C GLY A 661 24.13 -10.12 -9.70
N LYS A 662 24.22 -8.91 -9.17
CA LYS A 662 24.71 -8.65 -7.81
C LYS A 662 23.85 -9.36 -6.78
N ALA A 663 24.46 -10.17 -5.92
CA ALA A 663 23.79 -10.70 -4.72
C ALA A 663 23.80 -9.65 -3.63
N TYR A 664 22.61 -9.22 -3.17
CA TYR A 664 22.46 -8.22 -2.12
C TYR A 664 21.14 -8.39 -1.37
N ALA A 665 21.04 -7.80 -0.20
CA ALA A 665 19.80 -7.68 0.57
C ALA A 665 19.58 -6.22 0.98
N GLU A 666 18.34 -5.78 1.01
CA GLU A 666 17.96 -4.51 1.64
C GLU A 666 18.06 -4.66 3.17
N HIS A 667 18.37 -3.58 3.87
CA HIS A 667 18.48 -3.60 5.33
C HIS A 667 17.18 -4.04 6.03
N LEU A 668 16.04 -3.69 5.48
CA LEU A 668 14.72 -3.98 6.05
C LEU A 668 14.18 -5.37 5.67
N ASN A 669 14.88 -6.14 4.82
CA ASN A 669 14.46 -7.49 4.48
C ASN A 669 14.45 -8.40 5.71
N LEU A 670 13.45 -9.26 5.82
CA LEU A 670 13.39 -10.24 6.90
C LEU A 670 14.55 -11.21 6.84
N ALA A 671 14.91 -11.76 7.98
CA ALA A 671 15.70 -12.97 8.03
C ALA A 671 14.94 -14.13 7.40
N GLY A 672 15.61 -14.95 6.61
CA GLY A 672 15.03 -16.13 6.00
C GLY A 672 14.63 -17.18 7.04
N ASN A 673 13.58 -17.94 6.76
CA ASN A 673 13.04 -18.96 7.65
C ASN A 673 13.79 -20.30 7.49
N ALA A 674 14.04 -20.99 8.60
CA ALA A 674 14.71 -22.28 8.60
C ALA A 674 13.97 -23.35 7.79
N GLY A 675 12.66 -23.27 7.63
CA GLY A 675 11.87 -24.14 6.76
C GLY A 675 12.22 -24.05 5.27
N PHE A 676 12.98 -23.01 4.86
CA PHE A 676 13.52 -22.83 3.53
C PHE A 676 15.04 -22.92 3.46
N GLY A 677 15.68 -23.56 4.46
CA GLY A 677 17.11 -23.81 4.47
C GLY A 677 17.98 -22.68 5.02
N TYR A 678 17.39 -21.59 5.54
CA TYR A 678 18.14 -20.53 6.20
C TYR A 678 18.60 -20.98 7.60
N PRO A 679 19.81 -20.60 8.06
CA PRO A 679 20.31 -21.00 9.38
C PRO A 679 19.46 -20.40 10.51
N ALA A 680 18.98 -21.24 11.44
CA ALA A 680 18.17 -20.78 12.56
C ALA A 680 18.96 -19.94 13.59
N ASN A 681 20.25 -20.25 13.77
CA ASN A 681 21.12 -19.62 14.77
C ASN A 681 22.01 -18.50 14.21
N ASP A 682 21.97 -18.26 12.91
CA ASP A 682 22.71 -17.22 12.19
C ASP A 682 21.76 -16.56 11.18
N PRO A 683 20.94 -15.61 11.63
CA PRO A 683 19.92 -14.98 10.79
C PRO A 683 20.55 -14.30 9.57
N GLN A 684 20.13 -14.68 8.38
CA GLN A 684 20.55 -14.08 7.11
C GLN A 684 19.37 -13.42 6.44
N ALA A 685 19.54 -12.17 5.99
CA ALA A 685 18.49 -11.46 5.26
C ALA A 685 18.15 -12.16 3.94
N ILE A 686 16.86 -12.18 3.60
CA ILE A 686 16.39 -12.59 2.28
C ILE A 686 17.05 -11.68 1.24
N LYS A 687 17.73 -12.26 0.27
CA LYS A 687 18.36 -11.50 -0.81
C LYS A 687 17.33 -11.07 -1.85
N GLU A 688 17.62 -9.96 -2.50
CA GLU A 688 16.84 -9.43 -3.62
C GLU A 688 17.04 -10.29 -4.88
N PRO A 689 16.11 -10.20 -5.88
CA PRO A 689 16.26 -10.90 -7.15
C PRO A 689 17.60 -10.62 -7.82
N GLY A 690 18.17 -11.65 -8.44
CA GLY A 690 19.32 -11.53 -9.32
C GLY A 690 18.97 -10.76 -10.59
N ARG A 691 19.65 -11.05 -11.70
CA ARG A 691 19.32 -10.42 -12.99
C ARG A 691 17.90 -10.77 -13.39
N THR A 692 17.06 -9.73 -13.62
CA THR A 692 15.65 -9.87 -13.97
C THR A 692 15.38 -9.18 -15.30
N LEU A 693 14.87 -9.93 -16.28
CA LEU A 693 14.40 -9.43 -17.56
C LEU A 693 12.87 -9.25 -17.49
N TRP A 694 12.36 -8.22 -18.13
CA TRP A 694 10.92 -8.03 -18.31
C TRP A 694 10.60 -7.31 -19.62
N THR A 695 9.42 -7.58 -20.14
CA THR A 695 8.83 -6.89 -21.29
C THR A 695 7.35 -6.66 -21.03
N LYS A 696 6.88 -5.45 -21.29
CA LYS A 696 5.48 -5.03 -21.14
C LYS A 696 4.97 -4.51 -22.47
N VAL A 697 3.76 -4.90 -22.83
CA VAL A 697 3.01 -4.36 -23.96
C VAL A 697 1.81 -3.62 -23.41
N ASP A 698 1.68 -2.34 -23.73
CA ASP A 698 0.54 -1.50 -23.39
C ASP A 698 -0.30 -1.25 -24.65
N MET A 699 -1.62 -1.25 -24.49
CA MET A 699 -2.61 -1.06 -25.55
C MET A 699 -3.67 -0.07 -25.08
N SER A 700 -4.04 0.90 -25.95
CA SER A 700 -5.07 1.92 -25.68
C SER A 700 -5.96 2.12 -26.92
N PHE A 701 -7.30 2.03 -26.75
CA PHE A 701 -8.29 2.14 -27.82
C PHE A 701 -9.49 3.00 -27.40
#